data_8e51cfecfa47a91328abc680ac033c73
#
_entry.id   8e51cfecfa47a91328abc680ac033c73
#
_cell.length_a   1.000
_cell.length_b   1.000
_cell.length_c   1.000
_cell.angle_alpha   90.00
_cell.angle_beta   90.00
_cell.angle_gamma   90.00
#
_symmetry.space_group_name_H-M   'P 1'
#
loop_
_entity.id
_entity.type
_entity.pdbx_description
1 polymer ?
#
loop_
_entity_poly.entity_id
_entity_poly.type
_entity_poly.pdbx_seq_one_letter_code
_entity_poly.pdbx_strand_id
1 'polypeptide(L)'
;MAEESSSPSVLLQFAPFQSAVDDGFWRRLSSLKLDTLGIDQSPIPITGFYAPCSNPQVSNYLTLLPESLPPEAGEEASVRGTLSLGNRNRCPVPGILYNTNTLESYRAIDKRSLLKAEAKKIWEEINSGKAEEDSAVLSRFLLISFADLKKWSFHYWFAFPALVLDPPATLVNLQPATQCFTLEEAESLSAACNKWRSSSLTADVPFFLVSIASDSNVAIRPLRDWAVCQGDGQKLLFGFYDPCNLPNNPGWPLRNFLALICARWNMEKVCFLCYREKHGFADLGLSLVGEALISVPQGRAAEIGKDPQYVPNAVGWELNIEKKMVSRRISLAQSMDPTRLAISAADLNLKLMRWRALPSLNLNSLSTIKCLLLGAGTLGCQVARMLMAWGVRKITLLDSGRVAMSNPLRQSLYTFDDCLNGGNMKSVAAVNSLKRIFPAVEAEGVVMAIPMPGHPVPPQAENSVLEDCRRLQDLIASHDVVFLLTDTRESRWLPTLLCANSNKIAITAALGFDSYVVMRHGAGPLTCSSDVKSEAEDALSSQIGNLSTAHVDERQRLGCYFCNDVVAPIDSTSNRTLDQQCTVTRPGLAPIASAIAVELLVGILHHPVGIHAPGENATTCSATGEQPLGILPHQIRGSLSQFNQMTLIGHSSNSCTACCSNVVSEYRRRGMDFVLQAINHPTYLENLTGLTELMKSMNTLDVDWDDESDENADDML
;
A
#
# COMPACT_ATOMS: atom_id res chain seq x y z
N MET A 1 -17.53 27.79 74.97
CA MET A 1 -17.02 27.99 73.59
C MET A 1 -16.05 26.86 73.35
N ALA A 2 -16.48 25.84 72.65
CA ALA A 2 -15.63 24.75 72.17
C ALA A 2 -15.09 25.17 70.81
N GLU A 3 -13.77 25.32 70.70
CA GLU A 3 -13.08 25.49 69.45
C GLU A 3 -13.25 24.22 68.66
N GLU A 4 -13.99 24.26 67.51
CA GLU A 4 -13.97 23.26 66.49
C GLU A 4 -12.56 23.24 65.87
N SER A 5 -11.78 22.25 66.24
CA SER A 5 -10.49 21.95 65.53
C SER A 5 -10.80 21.59 64.11
N SER A 6 -10.70 22.54 63.23
CA SER A 6 -10.74 22.29 61.79
C SER A 6 -9.54 21.39 61.41
N SER A 7 -9.82 20.13 61.20
CA SER A 7 -8.88 19.20 60.55
C SER A 7 -8.41 19.81 59.22
N PRO A 8 -7.15 19.76 58.86
CA PRO A 8 -6.68 20.33 57.62
C PRO A 8 -7.43 19.65 56.45
N SER A 9 -8.10 20.45 55.63
CA SER A 9 -8.82 19.97 54.43
C SER A 9 -7.85 19.33 53.47
N VAL A 10 -7.98 18.03 53.26
CA VAL A 10 -7.11 17.28 52.34
C VAL A 10 -7.61 17.45 50.91
N LEU A 11 -6.77 17.92 50.01
CA LEU A 11 -7.12 18.04 48.59
C LEU A 11 -7.40 16.66 47.99
N LEU A 12 -8.46 16.54 47.17
CA LEU A 12 -8.77 15.33 46.44
C LEU A 12 -7.68 15.04 45.39
N GLN A 13 -6.97 13.92 45.55
CA GLN A 13 -5.93 13.47 44.67
C GLN A 13 -6.42 12.32 43.77
N PHE A 14 -6.06 12.35 42.52
CA PHE A 14 -6.45 11.35 41.54
C PHE A 14 -5.26 10.46 41.15
N ALA A 15 -5.55 9.20 40.87
CA ALA A 15 -4.53 8.29 40.34
C ALA A 15 -3.96 8.81 39.02
N PRO A 16 -2.65 8.61 38.76
CA PRO A 16 -2.04 9.02 37.54
C PRO A 16 -2.65 8.24 36.36
N PHE A 17 -2.79 8.94 35.23
CA PHE A 17 -3.23 8.36 33.99
C PHE A 17 -2.12 7.57 33.32
N GLN A 18 -2.44 6.40 32.77
CA GLN A 18 -1.52 5.53 32.02
C GLN A 18 -2.19 4.92 30.80
N SER A 19 -1.43 4.77 29.71
CA SER A 19 -1.87 4.16 28.47
C SER A 19 -1.00 2.98 28.07
N ALA A 20 -1.59 2.01 27.39
CA ALA A 20 -0.91 0.91 26.70
C ALA A 20 -1.40 0.82 25.25
N VAL A 21 -0.47 0.74 24.31
CA VAL A 21 -0.81 0.61 22.88
C VAL A 21 -0.26 -0.71 22.39
N ASP A 22 -1.14 -1.58 21.94
CA ASP A 22 -0.79 -2.90 21.44
C ASP A 22 -0.05 -2.83 20.10
N ASP A 23 0.85 -3.77 19.84
CA ASP A 23 1.57 -3.86 18.57
C ASP A 23 0.63 -3.97 17.37
N GLY A 24 -0.51 -4.65 17.55
CA GLY A 24 -1.55 -4.79 16.53
C GLY A 24 -2.19 -3.47 16.13
N PHE A 25 -2.35 -2.53 17.09
CA PHE A 25 -2.83 -1.17 16.79
C PHE A 25 -1.89 -0.47 15.78
N TRP A 26 -0.59 -0.53 16.00
CA TRP A 26 0.39 0.10 15.11
C TRP A 26 0.45 -0.58 13.74
N ARG A 27 0.31 -1.90 13.69
CA ARG A 27 0.20 -2.65 12.43
C ARG A 27 -1.03 -2.23 11.65
N ARG A 28 -2.19 -2.16 12.30
CA ARG A 28 -3.45 -1.71 11.69
C ARG A 28 -3.38 -0.25 11.23
N LEU A 29 -2.82 0.65 12.05
CA LEU A 29 -2.60 2.05 11.67
C LEU A 29 -1.69 2.16 10.43
N SER A 30 -0.65 1.31 10.34
CA SER A 30 0.23 1.28 9.18
C SER A 30 -0.51 0.86 7.92
N SER A 31 -1.36 -0.19 7.97
CA SER A 31 -2.20 -0.60 6.85
C SER A 31 -3.17 0.51 6.46
N LEU A 32 -3.89 1.07 7.42
CA LEU A 32 -4.82 2.18 7.18
C LEU A 32 -4.13 3.37 6.51
N LYS A 33 -2.92 3.71 6.97
CA LYS A 33 -2.12 4.79 6.38
C LYS A 33 -1.65 4.47 4.95
N LEU A 34 -1.20 3.25 4.71
CA LEU A 34 -0.68 2.82 3.41
C LEU A 34 -1.78 2.64 2.35
N ASP A 35 -2.97 2.22 2.76
CA ASP A 35 -4.00 1.77 1.82
C ASP A 35 -5.16 2.78 1.66
N THR A 36 -5.42 3.61 2.70
CA THR A 36 -6.56 4.52 2.72
C THR A 36 -6.17 5.99 2.90
N LEU A 37 -5.41 6.32 3.94
CA LEU A 37 -5.14 7.72 4.30
C LEU A 37 -4.09 8.39 3.40
N GLY A 38 -3.05 7.65 3.00
CA GLY A 38 -1.93 8.23 2.24
C GLY A 38 -1.28 9.39 3.00
N ILE A 39 -1.46 10.59 2.49
CA ILE A 39 -0.94 11.84 3.06
C ILE A 39 -1.98 12.63 3.87
N ASP A 40 -3.20 12.13 4.00
CA ASP A 40 -4.23 12.79 4.81
C ASP A 40 -3.83 12.81 6.31
N GLN A 41 -3.99 13.98 6.94
CA GLN A 41 -3.70 14.23 8.35
C GLN A 41 -4.96 14.64 9.13
N SER A 42 -6.13 14.46 8.56
CA SER A 42 -7.40 14.74 9.23
C SER A 42 -7.50 13.94 10.53
N PRO A 43 -8.04 14.51 11.62
CA PRO A 43 -8.23 13.79 12.86
C PRO A 43 -9.14 12.57 12.68
N ILE A 44 -8.75 11.44 13.26
CA ILE A 44 -9.46 10.16 13.12
C ILE A 44 -10.13 9.82 14.46
N PRO A 45 -11.45 9.56 14.49
CA PRO A 45 -12.09 9.04 15.68
C PRO A 45 -11.60 7.61 15.96
N ILE A 46 -11.23 7.34 17.20
CA ILE A 46 -10.77 6.05 17.68
C ILE A 46 -11.47 5.67 18.98
N THR A 47 -11.44 4.39 19.33
CA THR A 47 -12.02 3.89 20.59
C THR A 47 -10.93 3.22 21.42
N GLY A 48 -10.72 3.70 22.64
CA GLY A 48 -9.88 3.03 23.64
C GLY A 48 -10.73 2.15 24.56
N PHE A 49 -10.06 1.29 25.33
CA PHE A 49 -10.75 0.37 26.23
C PHE A 49 -10.09 0.39 27.62
N TYR A 50 -10.89 0.59 28.65
CA TYR A 50 -10.49 0.25 30.01
C TYR A 50 -10.72 -1.24 30.24
N ALA A 51 -9.69 -1.94 30.71
CA ALA A 51 -9.78 -3.33 31.10
C ALA A 51 -9.21 -3.48 32.53
N PRO A 52 -9.87 -4.24 33.41
CA PRO A 52 -9.33 -4.50 34.73
C PRO A 52 -8.02 -5.27 34.65
N CYS A 53 -7.01 -4.79 35.38
CA CYS A 53 -5.75 -5.52 35.54
C CYS A 53 -5.90 -6.52 36.70
N SER A 54 -5.40 -7.74 36.51
CA SER A 54 -5.40 -8.76 37.56
C SER A 54 -4.42 -8.47 38.72
N ASN A 55 -3.49 -7.52 38.54
CA ASN A 55 -2.54 -7.12 39.56
C ASN A 55 -3.04 -5.84 40.32
N PRO A 56 -3.40 -5.92 41.58
CA PRO A 56 -3.91 -4.76 42.34
C PRO A 56 -2.87 -3.66 42.60
N GLN A 57 -1.59 -3.93 42.35
CA GLN A 57 -0.51 -2.94 42.52
C GLN A 57 -0.23 -2.14 41.24
N VAL A 58 -0.84 -2.52 40.12
CA VAL A 58 -0.66 -1.85 38.83
C VAL A 58 -1.95 -1.11 38.47
N SER A 59 -1.84 0.18 38.18
CA SER A 59 -2.96 0.95 37.62
C SER A 59 -3.47 0.33 36.34
N ASN A 60 -4.77 0.30 36.14
CA ASN A 60 -5.35 -0.10 34.86
C ASN A 60 -4.95 0.91 33.79
N TYR A 61 -4.66 0.36 32.60
CA TYR A 61 -4.30 1.14 31.43
C TYR A 61 -5.54 1.42 30.58
N LEU A 62 -5.57 2.59 29.95
CA LEU A 62 -6.36 2.73 28.73
C LEU A 62 -5.60 2.03 27.62
N THR A 63 -6.20 1.00 27.06
CA THR A 63 -5.57 0.15 26.04
C THR A 63 -6.10 0.50 24.66
N LEU A 64 -5.19 0.63 23.69
CA LEU A 64 -5.50 0.69 22.27
C LEU A 64 -5.16 -0.62 21.61
N LEU A 65 -6.11 -1.16 20.85
CA LEU A 65 -6.07 -2.46 20.19
C LEU A 65 -6.28 -2.27 18.66
N PRO A 66 -6.10 -3.28 17.82
CA PRO A 66 -6.42 -3.17 16.39
C PRO A 66 -7.83 -2.64 16.11
N GLU A 67 -8.82 -3.10 16.87
CA GLU A 67 -10.23 -2.68 16.81
C GLU A 67 -10.48 -1.24 17.30
N SER A 68 -9.48 -0.57 17.86
CA SER A 68 -9.57 0.84 18.25
C SER A 68 -9.64 1.78 17.04
N LEU A 69 -9.19 1.34 15.87
CA LEU A 69 -9.21 2.08 14.62
C LEU A 69 -10.49 1.80 13.82
N PRO A 70 -10.91 2.72 12.92
CA PRO A 70 -12.07 2.48 12.06
C PRO A 70 -11.97 1.17 11.28
N PRO A 71 -13.11 0.50 11.01
CA PRO A 71 -13.14 -0.70 10.16
C PRO A 71 -12.71 -0.39 8.71
N GLU A 72 -12.22 -1.39 7.98
CA GLU A 72 -11.95 -1.25 6.55
C GLU A 72 -13.26 -1.20 5.75
N ALA A 73 -13.20 -0.55 4.58
CA ALA A 73 -14.34 -0.51 3.67
C ALA A 73 -14.73 -1.96 3.28
N GLY A 74 -15.91 -2.40 3.70
CA GLY A 74 -16.42 -3.77 3.50
C GLY A 74 -16.59 -4.62 4.77
N GLU A 75 -16.03 -4.22 5.92
CA GLU A 75 -16.16 -4.93 7.20
C GLU A 75 -17.36 -4.49 8.04
N GLU A 76 -18.16 -3.53 7.60
CA GLU A 76 -19.19 -2.84 8.41
C GLU A 76 -20.26 -3.75 9.05
N ALA A 77 -20.48 -4.95 8.56
CA ALA A 77 -21.55 -5.84 9.05
C ALA A 77 -21.07 -6.88 10.08
N SER A 78 -19.79 -7.23 10.11
CA SER A 78 -19.27 -8.33 10.95
C SER A 78 -18.78 -7.86 12.34
N VAL A 79 -18.25 -6.65 12.43
CA VAL A 79 -17.54 -6.19 13.65
C VAL A 79 -18.49 -5.72 14.74
N ARG A 80 -19.65 -5.12 14.40
CA ARG A 80 -20.64 -4.70 15.42
C ARG A 80 -21.32 -5.87 16.13
N GLY A 81 -21.44 -7.03 15.48
CA GLY A 81 -22.02 -8.24 16.07
C GLY A 81 -21.08 -9.02 16.99
N THR A 82 -19.76 -8.97 16.71
CA THR A 82 -18.75 -9.73 17.47
C THR A 82 -18.23 -8.98 18.71
N LEU A 83 -18.28 -7.65 18.72
CA LEU A 83 -17.89 -6.83 19.87
C LEU A 83 -18.85 -6.98 21.07
N SER A 84 -20.12 -7.36 20.83
CA SER A 84 -21.13 -7.42 21.89
C SER A 84 -21.16 -8.74 22.68
N LEU A 85 -20.54 -9.81 22.22
CA LEU A 85 -20.66 -11.14 22.86
C LEU A 85 -19.41 -11.68 23.55
N GLY A 86 -18.23 -11.07 23.35
CA GLY A 86 -16.96 -11.66 23.79
C GLY A 86 -16.22 -10.98 24.94
N ASN A 87 -16.50 -9.72 25.29
CA ASN A 87 -15.67 -8.95 26.23
C ASN A 87 -16.48 -8.14 27.25
N ARG A 88 -17.16 -8.82 28.15
CA ARG A 88 -17.85 -8.18 29.30
C ARG A 88 -16.93 -7.37 30.23
N ASN A 89 -15.60 -7.50 30.04
CA ASN A 89 -14.59 -6.92 30.93
C ASN A 89 -13.98 -5.62 30.40
N ARG A 90 -14.53 -4.99 29.36
CA ARG A 90 -13.96 -3.77 28.77
C ARG A 90 -15.01 -2.66 28.74
N CYS A 91 -14.58 -1.43 29.06
CA CYS A 91 -15.39 -0.23 28.90
C CYS A 91 -14.82 0.61 27.76
N PRO A 92 -15.58 0.87 26.69
CA PRO A 92 -15.10 1.68 25.57
C PRO A 92 -15.02 3.15 25.96
N VAL A 93 -14.02 3.83 25.42
CA VAL A 93 -13.72 5.24 25.67
C VAL A 93 -13.49 5.93 24.32
N PRO A 94 -14.21 7.02 24.00
CA PRO A 94 -14.01 7.73 22.75
C PRO A 94 -12.70 8.50 22.77
N GLY A 95 -11.99 8.51 21.62
CA GLY A 95 -10.75 9.23 21.47
C GLY A 95 -10.56 9.81 20.07
N ILE A 96 -9.53 10.62 19.91
CA ILE A 96 -9.14 11.22 18.64
C ILE A 96 -7.67 10.99 18.41
N LEU A 97 -7.34 10.46 17.21
CA LEU A 97 -5.98 10.31 16.73
C LEU A 97 -5.62 11.47 15.80
N TYR A 98 -4.55 12.19 16.12
CA TYR A 98 -3.88 13.17 15.28
C TYR A 98 -2.63 12.52 14.70
N ASN A 99 -2.72 12.07 13.44
CA ASN A 99 -1.61 11.43 12.76
C ASN A 99 -0.86 12.44 11.89
N THR A 100 0.47 12.54 12.05
CA THR A 100 1.33 13.45 11.29
C THR A 100 2.17 12.70 10.25
N ASN A 101 2.52 13.38 9.16
CA ASN A 101 3.32 12.79 8.08
C ASN A 101 4.82 13.03 8.22
N THR A 102 5.24 13.98 9.05
CA THR A 102 6.65 14.27 9.28
C THR A 102 6.97 14.34 10.77
N LEU A 103 8.21 14.05 11.12
CA LEU A 103 8.70 14.17 12.50
C LEU A 103 8.70 15.63 12.95
N GLU A 104 8.96 16.56 12.03
CA GLU A 104 8.94 17.99 12.26
C GLU A 104 7.52 18.45 12.63
N SER A 105 6.51 18.09 11.85
CA SER A 105 5.10 18.39 12.15
C SER A 105 4.69 17.80 13.50
N TYR A 106 5.09 16.55 13.78
CA TYR A 106 4.83 15.90 15.06
C TYR A 106 5.42 16.67 16.26
N ARG A 107 6.66 17.19 16.11
CA ARG A 107 7.34 17.97 17.16
C ARG A 107 6.74 19.36 17.30
N ALA A 108 6.29 19.96 16.20
CA ALA A 108 5.77 21.31 16.14
C ALA A 108 4.33 21.45 16.68
N ILE A 109 3.60 20.36 16.88
CA ILE A 109 2.23 20.41 17.44
C ILE A 109 2.25 21.13 18.79
N ASP A 110 1.44 22.20 18.90
CA ASP A 110 1.20 22.86 20.18
C ASP A 110 0.26 22.02 21.06
N LYS A 111 0.88 21.26 21.94
CA LYS A 111 0.21 20.33 22.83
C LYS A 111 -0.70 21.04 23.84
N ARG A 112 -0.38 22.27 24.23
CA ARG A 112 -1.19 23.05 25.19
C ARG A 112 -2.48 23.52 24.52
N SER A 113 -2.37 24.10 23.34
CA SER A 113 -3.53 24.56 22.57
C SER A 113 -4.44 23.38 22.19
N LEU A 114 -3.87 22.24 21.80
CA LEU A 114 -4.64 21.06 21.47
C LEU A 114 -5.40 20.49 22.67
N LEU A 115 -4.74 20.35 23.83
CA LEU A 115 -5.39 19.90 25.05
C LEU A 115 -6.51 20.85 25.47
N LYS A 116 -6.28 22.16 25.40
CA LYS A 116 -7.28 23.18 25.71
C LYS A 116 -8.48 23.10 24.74
N ALA A 117 -8.24 22.88 23.46
CA ALA A 117 -9.30 22.73 22.46
C ALA A 117 -10.19 21.52 22.74
N GLU A 118 -9.60 20.38 23.10
CA GLU A 118 -10.36 19.18 23.44
C GLU A 118 -11.09 19.33 24.79
N ALA A 119 -10.47 19.96 25.78
CA ALA A 119 -11.11 20.29 27.03
C ALA A 119 -12.32 21.25 26.86
N LYS A 120 -12.20 22.20 25.94
CA LYS A 120 -13.29 23.11 25.56
C LYS A 120 -14.49 22.32 25.00
N LYS A 121 -14.26 21.33 24.14
CA LYS A 121 -15.34 20.47 23.62
C LYS A 121 -16.04 19.72 24.74
N ILE A 122 -15.27 19.14 25.68
CA ILE A 122 -15.87 18.46 26.87
C ILE A 122 -16.71 19.44 27.68
N TRP A 123 -16.23 20.65 27.91
CA TRP A 123 -16.93 21.69 28.63
C TRP A 123 -18.22 22.15 27.93
N GLU A 124 -18.20 22.31 26.63
CA GLU A 124 -19.37 22.61 25.81
C GLU A 124 -20.40 21.48 25.85
N GLU A 125 -19.98 20.22 25.83
CA GLU A 125 -20.85 19.05 25.94
C GLU A 125 -21.46 18.92 27.37
N ILE A 126 -20.73 19.33 28.42
CA ILE A 126 -21.26 19.45 29.78
C ILE A 126 -22.35 20.54 29.81
N ASN A 127 -22.04 21.76 29.35
CA ASN A 127 -22.97 22.90 29.47
C ASN A 127 -24.22 22.72 28.61
N SER A 128 -24.12 22.07 27.44
CA SER A 128 -25.28 21.78 26.59
C SER A 128 -26.19 20.67 27.13
N GLY A 129 -25.75 19.90 28.13
CA GLY A 129 -26.48 18.72 28.64
C GLY A 129 -26.23 17.45 27.84
N LYS A 130 -25.44 17.50 26.72
CA LYS A 130 -25.11 16.32 25.91
C LYS A 130 -24.37 15.25 26.71
N ALA A 131 -23.53 15.65 27.67
CA ALA A 131 -22.82 14.73 28.55
C ALA A 131 -23.76 13.96 29.54
N GLU A 132 -24.99 14.40 29.75
CA GLU A 132 -26.00 13.66 30.51
C GLU A 132 -26.64 12.55 29.67
N GLU A 133 -26.76 12.77 28.33
CA GLU A 133 -27.28 11.78 27.38
C GLU A 133 -26.21 10.75 26.98
N ASP A 134 -25.00 11.23 26.68
CA ASP A 134 -23.84 10.41 26.38
C ASP A 134 -22.68 10.70 27.33
N SER A 135 -22.64 9.98 28.45
CA SER A 135 -21.64 10.20 29.47
C SER A 135 -20.22 9.77 29.09
N ALA A 136 -20.05 8.99 28.02
CA ALA A 136 -18.74 8.57 27.56
C ALA A 136 -17.85 9.75 27.11
N VAL A 137 -18.46 10.88 26.71
CA VAL A 137 -17.73 12.11 26.34
C VAL A 137 -16.86 12.67 27.46
N LEU A 138 -17.19 12.39 28.71
CA LEU A 138 -16.39 12.79 29.88
C LEU A 138 -15.06 12.05 30.00
N SER A 139 -14.94 10.91 29.34
CA SER A 139 -13.73 10.06 29.33
C SER A 139 -12.90 10.22 28.06
N ARG A 140 -13.16 11.21 27.23
CA ARG A 140 -12.45 11.45 25.96
C ARG A 140 -10.94 11.52 26.14
N PHE A 141 -10.22 10.87 25.23
CA PHE A 141 -8.74 10.93 25.18
C PHE A 141 -8.24 11.38 23.82
N LEU A 142 -6.96 11.75 23.74
CA LEU A 142 -6.31 12.08 22.48
C LEU A 142 -4.95 11.40 22.36
N LEU A 143 -4.64 11.01 21.12
CA LEU A 143 -3.40 10.40 20.72
C LEU A 143 -2.79 11.23 19.57
N ILE A 144 -1.56 11.70 19.73
CA ILE A 144 -0.79 12.28 18.63
C ILE A 144 0.22 11.22 18.19
N SER A 145 0.32 10.95 16.88
CA SER A 145 1.27 9.98 16.38
C SER A 145 2.05 10.45 15.15
N PHE A 146 3.26 9.93 15.02
CA PHE A 146 4.05 9.93 13.81
C PHE A 146 4.53 8.51 13.53
N ALA A 147 4.24 8.00 12.31
CA ALA A 147 4.64 6.68 11.86
C ALA A 147 5.80 6.78 10.87
N ASP A 148 7.00 6.38 11.26
CA ASP A 148 8.12 6.13 10.33
C ASP A 148 7.94 4.74 9.71
N LEU A 149 7.18 4.68 8.62
CA LEU A 149 6.84 3.42 7.94
C LEU A 149 8.05 2.74 7.28
N LYS A 150 9.14 3.48 7.01
CA LYS A 150 10.39 2.88 6.51
C LYS A 150 11.13 2.09 7.57
N LYS A 151 11.08 2.58 8.81
CA LYS A 151 11.77 1.98 9.95
C LYS A 151 10.85 1.18 10.86
N TRP A 152 9.56 1.14 10.55
CA TRP A 152 8.54 0.55 11.42
C TRP A 152 8.67 1.01 12.87
N SER A 153 8.86 2.32 13.05
CA SER A 153 8.99 2.96 14.34
C SER A 153 7.96 4.07 14.47
N PHE A 154 7.28 4.09 15.62
CA PHE A 154 6.16 4.96 15.90
C PHE A 154 6.49 5.84 17.08
N HIS A 155 6.21 7.13 16.96
CA HIS A 155 6.33 8.12 18.03
C HIS A 155 4.93 8.57 18.42
N TYR A 156 4.64 8.70 19.73
CA TYR A 156 3.33 9.12 20.15
C TYR A 156 3.31 9.89 21.45
N TRP A 157 2.28 10.72 21.60
CA TRP A 157 1.87 11.38 22.83
C TRP A 157 0.46 10.97 23.17
N PHE A 158 0.18 10.76 24.46
CA PHE A 158 -1.12 10.39 24.91
C PHE A 158 -1.62 11.40 25.95
N ALA A 159 -2.89 11.79 25.89
CA ALA A 159 -3.48 12.65 26.91
C ALA A 159 -4.94 12.30 27.16
N PHE A 160 -5.33 12.54 28.40
CA PHE A 160 -6.70 12.51 28.87
C PHE A 160 -7.09 13.92 29.32
N PRO A 161 -7.81 14.72 28.49
CA PRO A 161 -8.18 16.08 28.84
C PRO A 161 -9.06 16.08 30.06
N ALA A 162 -8.52 16.51 31.20
CA ALA A 162 -9.23 16.56 32.48
C ALA A 162 -9.36 18.00 32.94
N LEU A 163 -10.58 18.43 33.19
CA LEU A 163 -10.93 19.77 33.70
C LEU A 163 -10.44 19.96 35.13
N VAL A 164 -9.91 21.11 35.41
CA VAL A 164 -9.43 21.48 36.74
C VAL A 164 -10.44 22.43 37.38
N LEU A 165 -11.04 21.99 38.48
CA LEU A 165 -11.89 22.84 39.27
C LEU A 165 -11.07 23.91 40.02
N ASP A 166 -11.55 25.15 40.05
CA ASP A 166 -10.97 26.26 40.78
C ASP A 166 -12.04 26.94 41.63
N PRO A 167 -11.99 26.79 42.98
CA PRO A 167 -10.98 26.08 43.77
C PRO A 167 -11.04 24.55 43.65
N PRO A 168 -9.92 23.83 43.90
CA PRO A 168 -9.86 22.38 43.85
C PRO A 168 -10.82 21.72 44.84
N ALA A 169 -11.38 20.56 44.47
CA ALA A 169 -12.21 19.76 45.35
C ALA A 169 -11.41 19.24 46.55
N THR A 170 -12.05 19.26 47.73
CA THR A 170 -11.50 18.72 48.98
C THR A 170 -12.13 17.39 49.32
N LEU A 171 -11.31 16.44 49.77
CA LEU A 171 -11.76 15.12 50.20
C LEU A 171 -12.20 15.16 51.65
N VAL A 172 -13.44 14.75 51.96
CA VAL A 172 -13.96 14.59 53.29
C VAL A 172 -13.71 13.18 53.80
N ASN A 173 -14.03 12.18 52.98
CA ASN A 173 -13.88 10.78 53.35
C ASN A 173 -13.64 9.93 52.08
N LEU A 174 -12.89 8.83 52.19
CA LEU A 174 -12.71 7.82 51.16
C LEU A 174 -12.45 6.47 51.81
N GLN A 175 -13.30 5.49 51.56
CA GLN A 175 -13.20 4.17 52.18
C GLN A 175 -13.70 3.07 51.23
N PRO A 176 -13.33 1.80 51.44
CA PRO A 176 -13.86 0.66 50.67
C PRO A 176 -15.39 0.61 50.74
N ALA A 177 -16.03 0.28 49.62
CA ALA A 177 -17.49 0.23 49.55
C ALA A 177 -18.09 -0.77 50.55
N THR A 178 -17.39 -1.84 50.88
CA THR A 178 -17.79 -2.82 51.90
C THR A 178 -17.95 -2.24 53.31
N GLN A 179 -17.36 -1.06 53.58
CA GLN A 179 -17.46 -0.39 54.89
C GLN A 179 -18.56 0.68 54.91
N CYS A 180 -19.16 1.01 53.77
CA CYS A 180 -20.12 2.09 53.61
C CYS A 180 -21.57 1.61 53.54
N PHE A 181 -21.79 0.33 53.31
CA PHE A 181 -23.11 -0.26 53.07
C PHE A 181 -23.41 -1.37 54.07
N THR A 182 -24.67 -1.56 54.38
CA THR A 182 -25.14 -2.78 55.06
C THR A 182 -24.94 -4.00 54.13
N LEU A 183 -25.07 -5.20 54.69
CA LEU A 183 -24.92 -6.42 53.88
C LEU A 183 -25.98 -6.47 52.74
N GLU A 184 -27.23 -6.12 53.07
CA GLU A 184 -28.34 -6.09 52.10
C GLU A 184 -28.12 -5.04 50.99
N GLU A 185 -27.70 -3.82 51.37
CA GLU A 185 -27.36 -2.77 50.41
C GLU A 185 -26.16 -3.20 49.50
N ALA A 186 -25.15 -3.86 50.07
CA ALA A 186 -23.99 -4.32 49.34
C ALA A 186 -24.34 -5.41 48.30
N GLU A 187 -25.17 -6.38 48.69
CA GLU A 187 -25.67 -7.42 47.77
C GLU A 187 -26.53 -6.82 46.67
N SER A 188 -27.47 -5.92 47.01
CA SER A 188 -28.33 -5.21 46.07
C SER A 188 -27.53 -4.35 45.10
N LEU A 189 -26.49 -3.61 45.57
CA LEU A 189 -25.60 -2.80 44.77
C LEU A 189 -24.80 -3.66 43.79
N SER A 190 -24.20 -4.77 44.25
CA SER A 190 -23.47 -5.70 43.40
C SER A 190 -24.36 -6.27 42.30
N ALA A 191 -25.59 -6.69 42.64
CA ALA A 191 -26.55 -7.22 41.68
C ALA A 191 -26.96 -6.15 40.63
N ALA A 192 -27.23 -4.91 41.09
CA ALA A 192 -27.58 -3.79 40.22
C ALA A 192 -26.43 -3.41 39.27
N CYS A 193 -25.19 -3.35 39.76
CA CYS A 193 -24.00 -3.09 38.94
C CYS A 193 -23.77 -4.20 37.89
N ASN A 194 -23.86 -5.45 38.29
CA ASN A 194 -23.70 -6.59 37.36
C ASN A 194 -24.80 -6.58 36.29
N LYS A 195 -26.03 -6.24 36.63
CA LYS A 195 -27.15 -6.06 35.69
C LYS A 195 -26.87 -4.92 34.71
N TRP A 196 -26.38 -3.77 35.19
CA TRP A 196 -25.99 -2.61 34.39
C TRP A 196 -24.94 -2.97 33.36
N ARG A 197 -23.88 -3.67 33.76
CA ARG A 197 -22.79 -4.09 32.92
C ARG A 197 -23.14 -5.24 31.97
N SER A 198 -24.16 -6.03 32.25
CA SER A 198 -24.61 -7.13 31.40
C SER A 198 -25.65 -6.71 30.34
N SER A 199 -26.24 -5.54 30.46
CA SER A 199 -27.26 -5.03 29.55
C SER A 199 -26.60 -4.42 28.30
N SER A 200 -27.04 -4.80 27.10
CA SER A 200 -26.56 -4.23 25.83
C SER A 200 -26.79 -2.73 25.68
N LEU A 201 -27.67 -2.15 26.45
CA LEU A 201 -28.01 -0.72 26.45
C LEU A 201 -27.12 0.13 27.37
N THR A 202 -26.55 -0.48 28.40
CA THR A 202 -25.87 0.26 29.48
C THR A 202 -24.45 -0.25 29.75
N ALA A 203 -24.05 -1.38 29.19
CA ALA A 203 -22.71 -1.97 29.38
C ALA A 203 -21.56 -0.97 29.07
N ASP A 204 -21.76 -0.12 28.09
CA ASP A 204 -20.76 0.83 27.58
C ASP A 204 -20.89 2.24 28.20
N VAL A 205 -21.82 2.43 29.20
CA VAL A 205 -22.03 3.71 29.83
C VAL A 205 -21.14 3.83 31.09
N PRO A 206 -20.11 4.69 31.06
CA PRO A 206 -19.11 4.73 32.14
C PRO A 206 -19.53 5.53 33.38
N PHE A 207 -20.54 6.38 33.29
CA PHE A 207 -21.00 7.21 34.40
C PHE A 207 -22.50 7.04 34.60
N PHE A 208 -22.93 6.91 35.87
CA PHE A 208 -24.30 6.58 36.22
C PHE A 208 -24.69 7.12 37.61
N LEU A 209 -25.96 7.14 37.90
CA LEU A 209 -26.52 7.48 39.21
C LEU A 209 -26.87 6.20 39.98
N VAL A 210 -26.57 6.16 41.27
CA VAL A 210 -26.93 5.07 42.18
C VAL A 210 -27.85 5.63 43.24
N SER A 211 -29.10 5.18 43.29
CA SER A 211 -30.06 5.53 44.32
C SER A 211 -30.32 4.33 45.23
N ILE A 212 -30.28 4.55 46.55
CA ILE A 212 -30.54 3.54 47.59
C ILE A 212 -31.77 3.98 48.36
N ALA A 213 -32.80 3.19 48.25
CA ALA A 213 -34.05 3.43 48.98
C ALA A 213 -33.96 2.99 50.44
N SER A 214 -34.90 3.43 51.28
CA SER A 214 -34.96 3.09 52.69
C SER A 214 -35.20 1.60 52.99
N ASP A 215 -35.61 0.83 51.97
CA ASP A 215 -35.79 -0.63 52.04
C ASP A 215 -34.53 -1.40 51.55
N SER A 216 -33.37 -0.74 51.47
CA SER A 216 -32.09 -1.30 50.95
C SER A 216 -32.09 -1.66 49.46
N ASN A 217 -33.13 -1.30 48.71
CA ASN A 217 -33.19 -1.54 47.30
C ASN A 217 -32.30 -0.54 46.50
N VAL A 218 -31.42 -1.05 45.64
CA VAL A 218 -30.50 -0.23 44.85
C VAL A 218 -30.93 -0.18 43.39
N ALA A 219 -31.07 1.03 42.85
CA ALA A 219 -31.33 1.27 41.46
C ALA A 219 -30.19 2.05 40.81
N ILE A 220 -29.75 1.61 39.61
CA ILE A 220 -28.76 2.32 38.78
C ILE A 220 -29.50 2.94 37.59
N ARG A 221 -29.20 4.22 37.30
CA ARG A 221 -29.85 5.03 36.28
C ARG A 221 -28.84 5.83 35.47
N PRO A 222 -29.15 6.14 34.21
CA PRO A 222 -28.32 7.03 33.42
C PRO A 222 -28.35 8.48 33.98
N LEU A 223 -27.35 9.28 33.66
CA LEU A 223 -27.20 10.65 34.17
C LEU A 223 -28.39 11.55 33.79
N ARG A 224 -29.05 11.34 32.68
CA ARG A 224 -30.23 12.09 32.23
C ARG A 224 -31.42 11.95 33.18
N ASP A 225 -31.45 10.89 33.98
CA ASP A 225 -32.53 10.65 34.96
C ASP A 225 -32.30 11.40 36.30
N TRP A 226 -31.38 12.36 36.35
CA TRP A 226 -31.05 13.15 37.53
C TRP A 226 -32.30 13.70 38.27
N ALA A 227 -33.21 14.31 37.51
CA ALA A 227 -34.42 14.91 38.10
C ALA A 227 -35.29 13.88 38.83
N VAL A 228 -35.31 12.63 38.42
CA VAL A 228 -36.05 11.53 39.01
C VAL A 228 -35.39 11.05 40.30
N CYS A 229 -34.08 11.22 40.45
CA CYS A 229 -33.31 10.77 41.61
C CYS A 229 -33.32 11.78 42.78
N GLN A 230 -33.94 12.94 42.64
CA GLN A 230 -34.01 13.99 43.68
C GLN A 230 -35.16 13.78 44.71
N GLY A 231 -35.78 12.59 44.78
CA GLY A 231 -36.88 12.29 45.70
C GLY A 231 -36.44 12.23 47.16
N ASP A 232 -37.33 12.67 48.08
CA ASP A 232 -37.09 12.66 49.52
C ASP A 232 -36.80 11.25 50.05
N GLY A 233 -35.72 11.12 50.84
CA GLY A 233 -35.39 9.92 51.61
C GLY A 233 -34.53 8.88 50.94
N GLN A 234 -34.00 9.15 49.73
CA GLN A 234 -33.04 8.26 49.06
C GLN A 234 -31.60 8.72 49.25
N LYS A 235 -30.69 7.77 49.53
CA LYS A 235 -29.24 8.03 49.48
C LYS A 235 -28.77 7.98 48.04
N LEU A 236 -28.20 9.08 47.53
CA LEU A 236 -27.74 9.20 46.16
C LEU A 236 -26.21 9.20 46.07
N LEU A 237 -25.64 8.38 45.16
CA LEU A 237 -24.20 8.37 44.82
C LEU A 237 -24.03 8.56 43.34
N PHE A 238 -22.93 9.24 42.99
CA PHE A 238 -22.47 9.45 41.64
C PHE A 238 -21.47 8.35 41.27
N GLY A 239 -21.94 7.35 40.54
CA GLY A 239 -21.15 6.18 40.17
C GLY A 239 -20.36 6.41 38.86
N PHE A 240 -19.16 5.90 38.81
CA PHE A 240 -18.41 5.83 37.55
C PHE A 240 -17.57 4.57 37.50
N TYR A 241 -17.35 4.05 36.25
CA TYR A 241 -16.43 2.96 36.01
C TYR A 241 -15.02 3.46 36.26
N ASP A 242 -14.38 3.00 37.33
CA ASP A 242 -13.06 3.48 37.74
C ASP A 242 -11.96 2.58 37.23
N PRO A 243 -11.13 3.05 36.27
CA PRO A 243 -9.99 2.28 35.75
C PRO A 243 -8.83 2.15 36.75
N CYS A 244 -8.92 2.79 37.93
CA CYS A 244 -7.87 2.76 38.94
C CYS A 244 -8.04 1.59 39.92
N ASN A 245 -6.94 0.90 40.22
CA ASN A 245 -6.91 -0.16 41.25
C ASN A 245 -6.23 0.28 42.55
N LEU A 246 -5.76 1.52 42.66
CA LEU A 246 -5.10 2.00 43.86
C LEU A 246 -6.12 2.12 45.04
N PRO A 247 -5.81 1.60 46.23
CA PRO A 247 -6.77 1.52 47.31
C PRO A 247 -7.18 2.88 47.91
N ASN A 248 -6.37 3.93 47.71
CA ASN A 248 -6.55 5.23 48.37
C ASN A 248 -6.78 6.40 47.41
N ASN A 249 -6.97 6.12 46.11
CA ASN A 249 -7.13 7.16 45.10
C ASN A 249 -8.24 6.81 44.11
N PRO A 250 -9.17 7.72 43.83
CA PRO A 250 -10.07 7.57 42.69
C PRO A 250 -9.29 7.76 41.36
N GLY A 251 -9.82 7.16 40.31
CA GLY A 251 -9.28 7.34 38.98
C GLY A 251 -9.52 8.75 38.40
N TRP A 252 -8.73 9.12 37.41
CA TRP A 252 -8.82 10.44 36.76
C TRP A 252 -10.16 10.77 36.10
N PRO A 253 -11.04 9.82 35.66
CA PRO A 253 -12.33 10.16 35.07
C PRO A 253 -13.22 10.95 36.00
N LEU A 254 -13.06 10.80 37.31
CA LEU A 254 -13.81 11.56 38.31
C LEU A 254 -13.63 13.08 38.16
N ARG A 255 -12.51 13.58 37.61
CA ARG A 255 -12.28 15.02 37.39
C ARG A 255 -13.36 15.65 36.51
N ASN A 256 -13.63 15.09 35.35
CA ASN A 256 -14.65 15.60 34.43
C ASN A 256 -16.04 15.35 34.94
N PHE A 257 -16.26 14.28 35.71
CA PHE A 257 -17.54 14.01 36.36
C PHE A 257 -17.86 15.04 37.41
N LEU A 258 -16.91 15.39 38.27
CA LEU A 258 -17.07 16.46 39.25
C LEU A 258 -17.35 17.82 38.59
N ALA A 259 -16.70 18.10 37.46
CA ALA A 259 -16.95 19.30 36.66
C ALA A 259 -18.38 19.34 36.12
N LEU A 260 -18.92 18.21 35.66
CA LEU A 260 -20.32 18.09 35.25
C LEU A 260 -21.27 18.32 36.45
N ILE A 261 -21.04 17.62 37.56
CA ILE A 261 -21.90 17.72 38.77
C ILE A 261 -21.94 19.17 39.28
N CYS A 262 -20.80 19.84 39.31
CA CYS A 262 -20.70 21.25 39.71
C CYS A 262 -21.46 22.17 38.73
N ALA A 263 -21.19 22.05 37.42
CA ALA A 263 -21.70 22.98 36.40
C ALA A 263 -23.20 22.79 36.11
N ARG A 264 -23.70 21.56 36.14
CA ARG A 264 -25.09 21.24 35.76
C ARG A 264 -26.04 21.14 36.92
N TRP A 265 -25.57 20.59 38.04
CA TRP A 265 -26.45 20.28 39.18
C TRP A 265 -26.16 21.11 40.40
N ASN A 266 -25.18 22.00 40.35
CA ASN A 266 -24.82 22.99 41.39
C ASN A 266 -24.69 22.36 42.80
N MET A 267 -24.06 21.16 42.85
CA MET A 267 -23.86 20.42 44.10
C MET A 267 -22.57 20.86 44.77
N GLU A 268 -22.61 21.20 46.05
CA GLU A 268 -21.44 21.54 46.87
C GLU A 268 -20.83 20.31 47.56
N LYS A 269 -21.67 19.33 47.87
CA LYS A 269 -21.28 18.08 48.51
C LYS A 269 -21.64 16.91 47.63
N VAL A 270 -20.63 16.11 47.26
CA VAL A 270 -20.77 15.01 46.31
C VAL A 270 -20.34 13.70 46.94
N CYS A 271 -21.28 12.75 47.05
CA CYS A 271 -20.97 11.36 47.40
C CYS A 271 -20.75 10.56 46.12
N PHE A 272 -19.57 10.00 45.90
CA PHE A 272 -19.24 9.28 44.67
C PHE A 272 -18.88 7.81 44.93
N LEU A 273 -19.17 6.94 43.94
CA LEU A 273 -18.80 5.53 43.88
C LEU A 273 -17.78 5.30 42.80
N CYS A 274 -16.55 4.96 43.14
CA CYS A 274 -15.53 4.40 42.22
C CYS A 274 -15.85 2.93 42.02
N TYR A 275 -16.66 2.63 41.01
CA TYR A 275 -17.05 1.25 40.70
C TYR A 275 -15.90 0.51 40.01
N ARG A 276 -15.49 -0.62 40.64
CA ARG A 276 -14.38 -1.45 40.18
C ARG A 276 -14.82 -2.90 40.00
N GLU A 277 -14.27 -3.57 39.01
CA GLU A 277 -14.58 -4.95 38.67
C GLU A 277 -13.38 -5.88 38.87
N LYS A 278 -13.70 -7.14 39.21
CA LYS A 278 -12.76 -8.25 39.17
C LYS A 278 -13.37 -9.37 38.34
N HIS A 279 -12.62 -9.82 37.31
CA HIS A 279 -13.11 -10.82 36.37
C HIS A 279 -14.45 -10.50 35.71
N GLY A 280 -14.78 -9.19 35.51
CA GLY A 280 -16.03 -8.72 34.91
C GLY A 280 -17.25 -8.71 35.81
N PHE A 281 -17.05 -8.85 37.09
CA PHE A 281 -18.09 -8.72 38.11
C PHE A 281 -17.75 -7.64 39.12
N ALA A 282 -18.78 -7.03 39.67
CA ALA A 282 -18.65 -6.02 40.70
C ALA A 282 -17.84 -6.54 41.91
N ASP A 283 -16.79 -5.80 42.28
CA ASP A 283 -15.98 -6.08 43.47
C ASP A 283 -16.06 -4.89 44.44
N LEU A 284 -16.91 -4.98 45.44
CA LEU A 284 -17.08 -3.93 46.42
C LEU A 284 -15.89 -3.79 47.40
N GLY A 285 -15.06 -4.82 47.51
CA GLY A 285 -13.81 -4.75 48.28
C GLY A 285 -12.75 -3.90 47.60
N LEU A 286 -12.73 -3.87 46.25
CA LEU A 286 -11.89 -2.98 45.46
C LEU A 286 -12.53 -1.62 45.21
N SER A 287 -13.86 -1.54 45.14
CA SER A 287 -14.61 -0.32 44.89
C SER A 287 -14.50 0.64 46.09
N LEU A 288 -14.48 1.94 45.81
CA LEU A 288 -14.36 2.97 46.83
C LEU A 288 -15.62 3.85 46.87
N VAL A 289 -16.03 4.25 48.06
CA VAL A 289 -17.01 5.32 48.24
C VAL A 289 -16.31 6.51 48.87
N GLY A 290 -16.50 7.67 48.28
CA GLY A 290 -15.90 8.90 48.76
C GLY A 290 -16.92 10.04 48.86
N GLU A 291 -16.55 11.00 49.67
CA GLU A 291 -17.28 12.26 49.84
C GLU A 291 -16.32 13.41 49.56
N ALA A 292 -16.71 14.30 48.68
CA ALA A 292 -15.93 15.48 48.31
C ALA A 292 -16.77 16.75 48.43
N LEU A 293 -16.11 17.83 48.85
CA LEU A 293 -16.69 19.18 48.84
C LEU A 293 -16.14 19.90 47.60
N ILE A 294 -17.07 20.49 46.83
CA ILE A 294 -16.77 21.31 45.68
C ILE A 294 -17.21 22.72 46.02
N SER A 295 -16.26 23.63 46.10
CA SER A 295 -16.60 25.03 46.33
C SER A 295 -17.01 25.69 45.03
N VAL A 296 -18.27 26.08 44.91
CA VAL A 296 -18.72 26.96 43.83
C VAL A 296 -18.34 28.40 44.25
N PRO A 297 -17.48 29.13 43.47
CA PRO A 297 -17.12 30.50 43.84
C PRO A 297 -18.38 31.37 43.93
N GLN A 298 -18.66 31.92 45.12
CA GLN A 298 -19.76 32.87 45.29
C GLN A 298 -19.48 34.09 44.40
N GLY A 299 -20.36 34.35 43.44
CA GLY A 299 -20.20 35.39 42.41
C GLY A 299 -19.83 34.89 41.03
N ARG A 300 -19.06 33.79 40.88
CA ARG A 300 -18.77 33.17 39.60
C ARG A 300 -19.81 32.16 39.13
N ALA A 301 -20.61 31.58 40.01
CA ALA A 301 -21.70 30.69 39.62
C ALA A 301 -22.74 31.39 38.71
N ALA A 302 -22.92 32.71 38.91
CA ALA A 302 -23.75 33.54 38.02
C ALA A 302 -23.05 33.92 36.71
N GLU A 303 -21.72 33.87 36.62
CA GLU A 303 -20.93 34.21 35.45
C GLU A 303 -20.52 32.96 34.62
N ILE A 304 -20.32 31.80 35.27
CA ILE A 304 -19.95 30.53 34.61
C ILE A 304 -21.00 30.10 33.56
N GLY A 305 -22.29 30.40 33.81
CA GLY A 305 -23.37 30.18 32.80
C GLY A 305 -23.61 31.35 31.86
N LYS A 306 -22.95 32.52 32.06
CA LYS A 306 -23.18 33.75 31.27
C LYS A 306 -22.03 34.16 30.38
N ASP A 307 -20.80 33.69 30.64
CA ASP A 307 -19.66 33.93 29.75
C ASP A 307 -19.46 32.71 28.81
N PRO A 308 -19.89 32.80 27.54
CA PRO A 308 -19.74 31.73 26.59
C PRO A 308 -18.25 31.43 26.20
N GLN A 309 -17.30 32.25 26.67
CA GLN A 309 -15.87 32.06 26.41
C GLN A 309 -15.12 31.39 27.58
N TYR A 310 -15.76 31.24 28.76
CA TYR A 310 -15.11 30.59 29.90
C TYR A 310 -14.89 29.09 29.66
N VAL A 311 -13.65 28.64 29.73
CA VAL A 311 -13.27 27.22 29.72
C VAL A 311 -12.33 26.98 30.90
N PRO A 312 -12.62 25.98 31.76
CA PRO A 312 -11.73 25.62 32.83
C PRO A 312 -10.34 25.24 32.33
N ASN A 313 -9.31 25.44 33.15
CA ASN A 313 -7.99 24.90 32.84
C ASN A 313 -8.06 23.39 32.72
N ALA A 314 -7.19 22.82 31.90
CA ALA A 314 -7.11 21.40 31.70
C ALA A 314 -5.69 20.84 31.86
N VAL A 315 -5.64 19.62 32.39
CA VAL A 315 -4.42 18.81 32.53
C VAL A 315 -4.67 17.45 31.88
N GLY A 316 -3.65 16.63 31.69
CA GLY A 316 -3.92 15.27 31.25
C GLY A 316 -2.89 14.65 30.31
N TRP A 317 -1.79 15.34 29.97
CA TRP A 317 -0.70 14.68 29.28
C TRP A 317 -0.08 13.59 30.14
N GLU A 318 0.15 12.43 29.56
CA GLU A 318 0.78 11.32 30.23
C GLU A 318 2.23 11.67 30.59
N LEU A 319 2.62 11.33 31.80
CA LEU A 319 3.92 11.62 32.35
C LEU A 319 4.74 10.35 32.48
N ASN A 320 6.08 10.45 32.33
CA ASN A 320 6.98 9.36 32.64
C ASN A 320 7.16 9.20 34.19
N ILE A 321 7.98 8.22 34.58
CA ILE A 321 8.29 7.95 36.00
C ILE A 321 8.89 9.18 36.71
N GLU A 322 9.61 10.03 35.97
CA GLU A 322 10.19 11.30 36.48
C GLU A 322 9.20 12.46 36.52
N LYS A 323 7.89 12.21 36.27
CA LYS A 323 6.83 13.22 36.17
C LYS A 323 7.05 14.26 35.08
N LYS A 324 7.78 13.91 34.01
CA LYS A 324 7.99 14.76 32.84
C LYS A 324 7.13 14.29 31.66
N MET A 325 6.67 15.23 30.87
CA MET A 325 6.04 14.95 29.57
C MET A 325 7.12 14.50 28.58
N VAL A 326 7.02 13.27 28.11
CA VAL A 326 7.97 12.67 27.16
C VAL A 326 7.23 11.94 26.06
N SER A 327 7.68 12.13 24.80
CA SER A 327 7.22 11.32 23.67
C SER A 327 7.62 9.87 23.88
N ARG A 328 6.68 8.97 23.71
CA ARG A 328 6.96 7.53 23.68
C ARG A 328 7.36 7.10 22.29
N ARG A 329 8.17 6.07 22.20
CA ARG A 329 8.58 5.44 20.95
C ARG A 329 8.48 3.93 21.06
N ILE A 330 7.91 3.32 20.02
CA ILE A 330 7.90 1.87 19.83
C ILE A 330 8.52 1.53 18.48
N SER A 331 9.23 0.42 18.39
CA SER A 331 9.80 -0.09 17.14
C SER A 331 9.38 -1.54 16.95
N LEU A 332 8.65 -1.81 15.87
CA LEU A 332 8.22 -3.15 15.51
C LEU A 332 9.20 -3.86 14.56
N ALA A 333 10.23 -3.15 14.06
CA ALA A 333 11.19 -3.70 13.09
C ALA A 333 11.89 -4.97 13.61
N GLN A 334 12.17 -5.03 14.91
CA GLN A 334 12.87 -6.19 15.50
C GLN A 334 12.01 -7.44 15.62
N SER A 335 10.69 -7.28 15.68
CA SER A 335 9.73 -8.39 15.75
C SER A 335 9.19 -8.82 14.38
N MET A 336 9.62 -8.15 13.29
CA MET A 336 9.17 -8.46 11.95
C MET A 336 10.16 -9.31 11.18
N ASP A 337 9.64 -10.21 10.32
CA ASP A 337 10.46 -10.94 9.35
C ASP A 337 11.18 -9.97 8.39
N PRO A 338 12.49 -10.09 8.18
CA PRO A 338 13.27 -9.22 7.31
C PRO A 338 12.74 -9.16 5.86
N THR A 339 12.19 -10.26 5.35
CA THR A 339 11.60 -10.31 4.00
C THR A 339 10.37 -9.42 3.90
N ARG A 340 9.49 -9.46 4.92
CA ARG A 340 8.32 -8.56 4.99
C ARG A 340 8.70 -7.09 5.12
N LEU A 341 9.76 -6.79 5.88
CA LEU A 341 10.30 -5.43 5.96
C LEU A 341 10.80 -4.95 4.60
N ALA A 342 11.51 -5.79 3.85
CA ALA A 342 12.01 -5.45 2.52
C ALA A 342 10.87 -5.19 1.53
N ILE A 343 9.82 -6.02 1.52
CA ILE A 343 8.63 -5.84 0.71
C ILE A 343 7.96 -4.50 1.03
N SER A 344 7.68 -4.26 2.29
CA SER A 344 7.02 -3.05 2.76
C SER A 344 7.81 -1.79 2.39
N ALA A 345 9.14 -1.82 2.55
CA ALA A 345 10.00 -0.70 2.20
C ALA A 345 10.06 -0.42 0.69
N ALA A 346 10.11 -1.47 -0.15
CA ALA A 346 10.09 -1.35 -1.60
C ALA A 346 8.75 -0.78 -2.10
N ASP A 347 7.65 -1.33 -1.61
CA ASP A 347 6.30 -0.91 -2.01
C ASP A 347 5.97 0.51 -1.55
N LEU A 348 6.51 0.93 -0.40
CA LEU A 348 6.30 2.30 0.10
C LEU A 348 6.82 3.36 -0.89
N ASN A 349 7.96 3.14 -1.54
CA ASN A 349 8.49 4.12 -2.52
C ASN A 349 7.54 4.32 -3.69
N LEU A 350 6.94 3.25 -4.21
CA LEU A 350 5.95 3.29 -5.29
C LEU A 350 4.63 3.91 -4.82
N LYS A 351 4.18 3.61 -3.61
CA LYS A 351 3.02 4.25 -2.99
C LYS A 351 3.23 5.75 -2.80
N LEU A 352 4.42 6.18 -2.39
CA LEU A 352 4.77 7.60 -2.27
C LEU A 352 4.74 8.31 -3.64
N MET A 353 5.20 7.66 -4.70
CA MET A 353 5.09 8.18 -6.06
C MET A 353 3.63 8.35 -6.46
N ARG A 354 2.79 7.34 -6.23
CA ARG A 354 1.35 7.40 -6.49
C ARG A 354 0.68 8.53 -5.73
N TRP A 355 0.94 8.68 -4.45
CA TRP A 355 0.26 9.72 -3.65
C TRP A 355 0.67 11.15 -4.01
N ARG A 356 1.92 11.36 -4.48
CA ARG A 356 2.47 12.70 -4.70
C ARG A 356 2.41 13.17 -6.15
N ALA A 357 2.59 12.27 -7.10
CA ALA A 357 2.82 12.62 -8.49
C ALA A 357 1.91 11.89 -9.48
N LEU A 358 1.57 10.62 -9.22
CA LEU A 358 0.86 9.75 -10.17
C LEU A 358 -0.31 9.03 -9.49
N PRO A 359 -1.42 9.72 -9.14
CA PRO A 359 -2.55 9.08 -8.43
C PRO A 359 -3.16 7.87 -9.14
N SER A 360 -3.11 7.85 -10.47
CA SER A 360 -3.62 6.80 -11.34
C SER A 360 -2.71 5.58 -11.48
N LEU A 361 -1.50 5.60 -10.84
CA LEU A 361 -0.55 4.49 -10.92
C LEU A 361 -1.15 3.20 -10.29
N ASN A 362 -1.34 2.18 -11.13
CA ASN A 362 -1.88 0.89 -10.72
C ASN A 362 -0.76 -0.08 -10.30
N LEU A 363 -0.42 -0.06 -9.02
CA LEU A 363 0.64 -0.90 -8.47
C LEU A 363 0.28 -2.39 -8.47
N ASN A 364 -1.00 -2.73 -8.44
CA ASN A 364 -1.45 -4.12 -8.45
C ASN A 364 -1.19 -4.78 -9.81
N SER A 365 -1.50 -4.08 -10.92
CA SER A 365 -1.19 -4.60 -12.26
C SER A 365 0.31 -4.83 -12.46
N LEU A 366 1.16 -3.93 -11.94
CA LEU A 366 2.61 -4.07 -11.99
C LEU A 366 3.13 -5.26 -11.17
N SER A 367 2.55 -5.53 -10.01
CA SER A 367 2.99 -6.63 -9.13
C SER A 367 2.55 -8.01 -9.62
N THR A 368 1.45 -8.11 -10.35
CA THR A 368 0.87 -9.37 -10.81
C THR A 368 1.33 -9.80 -12.19
N ILE A 369 1.79 -8.86 -13.03
CA ILE A 369 2.19 -9.11 -14.41
C ILE A 369 3.37 -10.10 -14.50
N LYS A 370 3.31 -11.01 -15.47
CA LYS A 370 4.34 -12.00 -15.75
C LYS A 370 5.19 -11.57 -16.95
N CYS A 371 6.47 -11.32 -16.71
CA CYS A 371 7.41 -10.86 -17.75
C CYS A 371 8.38 -11.97 -18.14
N LEU A 372 8.45 -12.27 -19.43
CA LEU A 372 9.43 -13.17 -20.02
C LEU A 372 10.54 -12.36 -20.70
N LEU A 373 11.78 -12.55 -20.30
CA LEU A 373 12.96 -11.91 -20.87
C LEU A 373 13.73 -12.92 -21.71
N LEU A 374 13.74 -12.72 -23.03
CA LEU A 374 14.51 -13.53 -23.97
C LEU A 374 15.90 -12.94 -24.12
N GLY A 375 16.84 -13.50 -23.39
CA GLY A 375 18.21 -13.04 -23.22
C GLY A 375 18.51 -12.57 -21.79
N ALA A 376 19.51 -13.16 -21.14
CA ALA A 376 20.05 -12.76 -19.84
C ALA A 376 21.42 -12.07 -19.98
N GLY A 377 21.66 -11.41 -21.11
CA GLY A 377 22.85 -10.60 -21.37
C GLY A 377 22.80 -9.23 -20.71
N THR A 378 23.49 -8.25 -21.30
CA THR A 378 23.57 -6.89 -20.73
C THR A 378 22.21 -6.23 -20.61
N LEU A 379 21.36 -6.31 -21.63
CA LEU A 379 19.99 -5.79 -21.61
C LEU A 379 19.12 -6.55 -20.60
N GLY A 380 19.16 -7.90 -20.63
CA GLY A 380 18.33 -8.71 -19.74
C GLY A 380 18.59 -8.45 -18.25
N CYS A 381 19.85 -8.29 -17.86
CA CYS A 381 20.23 -7.93 -16.50
C CYS A 381 19.65 -6.56 -16.07
N GLN A 382 19.72 -5.57 -16.94
CA GLN A 382 19.24 -4.22 -16.66
C GLN A 382 17.71 -4.14 -16.68
N VAL A 383 17.04 -4.76 -17.66
CA VAL A 383 15.57 -4.84 -17.73
C VAL A 383 15.00 -5.51 -16.48
N ALA A 384 15.55 -6.65 -16.05
CA ALA A 384 15.10 -7.34 -14.84
C ALA A 384 15.20 -6.45 -13.59
N ARG A 385 16.29 -5.67 -13.47
CA ARG A 385 16.46 -4.71 -12.37
C ARG A 385 15.44 -3.57 -12.42
N MET A 386 15.19 -3.01 -13.59
CA MET A 386 14.20 -1.94 -13.78
C MET A 386 12.77 -2.43 -13.52
N LEU A 387 12.42 -3.63 -13.97
CA LEU A 387 11.13 -4.27 -13.68
C LEU A 387 10.90 -4.39 -12.16
N MET A 388 11.91 -4.91 -11.42
CA MET A 388 11.80 -4.99 -9.96
C MET A 388 11.65 -3.61 -9.30
N ALA A 389 12.32 -2.58 -9.82
CA ALA A 389 12.21 -1.21 -9.31
C ALA A 389 10.79 -0.63 -9.50
N TRP A 390 10.10 -1.00 -10.58
CA TRP A 390 8.70 -0.68 -10.84
C TRP A 390 7.70 -1.58 -10.09
N GLY A 391 8.18 -2.53 -9.30
CA GLY A 391 7.30 -3.38 -8.50
C GLY A 391 6.88 -4.67 -9.17
N VAL A 392 7.40 -4.99 -10.36
CA VAL A 392 7.16 -6.30 -11.00
C VAL A 392 7.82 -7.40 -10.16
N ARG A 393 7.06 -8.47 -9.90
CA ARG A 393 7.50 -9.57 -9.03
C ARG A 393 7.73 -10.89 -9.78
N LYS A 394 7.12 -11.09 -10.96
CA LYS A 394 7.15 -12.35 -11.72
C LYS A 394 7.98 -12.18 -12.97
N ILE A 395 9.20 -12.73 -12.95
CA ILE A 395 10.21 -12.53 -14.02
C ILE A 395 10.82 -13.88 -14.40
N THR A 396 10.66 -14.27 -15.67
CA THR A 396 11.34 -15.44 -16.24
C THR A 396 12.44 -14.98 -17.18
N LEU A 397 13.66 -15.50 -17.00
CA LEU A 397 14.78 -15.22 -17.89
C LEU A 397 15.14 -16.49 -18.67
N LEU A 398 15.21 -16.37 -20.00
CA LEU A 398 15.61 -17.44 -20.91
C LEU A 398 16.96 -17.09 -21.54
N ASP A 399 17.95 -17.96 -21.38
CA ASP A 399 19.28 -17.83 -21.99
C ASP A 399 19.99 -19.20 -21.99
N SER A 400 20.68 -19.55 -23.09
CA SER A 400 21.46 -20.81 -23.20
C SER A 400 22.94 -20.64 -22.83
N GLY A 401 23.41 -19.40 -22.69
CA GLY A 401 24.81 -19.10 -22.49
C GLY A 401 25.32 -19.27 -21.06
N ARG A 402 26.65 -19.30 -20.94
CA ARG A 402 27.34 -19.30 -19.64
C ARG A 402 27.96 -17.93 -19.36
N VAL A 403 28.17 -17.65 -18.09
CA VAL A 403 28.83 -16.42 -17.68
C VAL A 403 30.31 -16.50 -17.97
N ALA A 404 30.79 -15.59 -18.83
CA ALA A 404 32.20 -15.46 -19.18
C ALA A 404 32.88 -14.39 -18.31
N MET A 405 34.23 -14.46 -18.22
CA MET A 405 35.04 -13.56 -17.38
C MET A 405 34.82 -12.06 -17.67
N SER A 406 34.46 -11.69 -18.89
CA SER A 406 34.17 -10.31 -19.30
C SER A 406 32.77 -9.84 -18.98
N ASN A 407 31.86 -10.73 -18.55
CA ASN A 407 30.46 -10.40 -18.38
C ASN A 407 30.17 -9.54 -17.11
N PRO A 408 30.75 -9.80 -15.93
CA PRO A 408 30.40 -9.10 -14.68
C PRO A 408 30.56 -7.58 -14.75
N LEU A 409 31.51 -7.08 -15.52
CA LEU A 409 31.73 -5.62 -15.63
C LEU A 409 30.55 -4.87 -16.26
N ARG A 410 29.73 -5.53 -17.08
CA ARG A 410 28.62 -4.90 -17.82
C ARG A 410 27.27 -5.57 -17.62
N GLN A 411 27.25 -6.82 -17.18
CA GLN A 411 26.05 -7.61 -16.89
C GLN A 411 25.82 -7.65 -15.39
N SER A 412 25.03 -6.72 -14.88
CA SER A 412 24.96 -6.33 -13.47
C SER A 412 24.40 -7.39 -12.49
N LEU A 413 23.92 -8.52 -13.00
CA LEU A 413 23.44 -9.63 -12.16
C LEU A 413 24.51 -10.69 -11.90
N TYR A 414 25.70 -10.59 -12.51
CA TYR A 414 26.78 -11.56 -12.36
C TYR A 414 27.93 -11.03 -11.54
N THR A 415 28.59 -11.95 -10.86
CA THR A 415 29.78 -11.70 -10.07
C THR A 415 30.97 -12.49 -10.66
N PHE A 416 32.18 -12.23 -10.19
CA PHE A 416 33.36 -13.01 -10.57
C PHE A 416 33.18 -14.50 -10.27
N ASP A 417 32.54 -14.84 -9.14
CA ASP A 417 32.31 -16.23 -8.75
C ASP A 417 31.45 -17.01 -9.77
N ASP A 418 30.54 -16.32 -10.47
CA ASP A 418 29.71 -16.91 -11.52
C ASP A 418 30.52 -17.30 -12.79
N CYS A 419 31.74 -16.80 -12.92
CA CYS A 419 32.63 -17.11 -14.05
C CYS A 419 33.51 -18.34 -13.83
N LEU A 420 33.64 -18.81 -12.57
CA LEU A 420 34.54 -19.88 -12.19
C LEU A 420 34.02 -21.24 -12.70
N ASN A 421 34.93 -22.22 -12.79
CA ASN A 421 34.61 -23.62 -13.17
C ASN A 421 33.83 -23.77 -14.50
N GLY A 422 34.17 -22.97 -15.46
CA GLY A 422 33.52 -22.97 -16.78
C GLY A 422 32.26 -22.09 -16.89
N GLY A 423 31.99 -21.31 -15.86
CA GLY A 423 30.88 -20.35 -15.77
C GLY A 423 29.53 -20.98 -15.49
N ASN A 424 28.74 -20.31 -14.67
CA ASN A 424 27.33 -20.66 -14.38
C ASN A 424 26.45 -20.39 -15.60
N MET A 425 25.34 -21.12 -15.74
CA MET A 425 24.32 -20.78 -16.75
C MET A 425 23.74 -19.40 -16.46
N LYS A 426 23.70 -18.51 -17.47
CA LYS A 426 23.29 -17.10 -17.30
C LYS A 426 21.90 -16.95 -16.71
N SER A 427 20.91 -17.68 -17.22
CA SER A 427 19.53 -17.62 -16.71
C SER A 427 19.44 -18.01 -15.24
N VAL A 428 20.19 -19.04 -14.81
CA VAL A 428 20.22 -19.53 -13.43
C VAL A 428 20.94 -18.53 -12.49
N ALA A 429 22.13 -18.06 -12.90
CA ALA A 429 22.90 -17.10 -12.12
C ALA A 429 22.15 -15.77 -11.94
N ALA A 430 21.47 -15.29 -13.00
CA ALA A 430 20.62 -14.09 -12.93
C ALA A 430 19.50 -14.23 -11.93
N VAL A 431 18.76 -15.33 -11.94
CA VAL A 431 17.67 -15.61 -10.98
C VAL A 431 18.20 -15.66 -9.54
N ASN A 432 19.30 -16.33 -9.30
CA ASN A 432 19.91 -16.38 -7.97
C ASN A 432 20.31 -14.98 -7.47
N SER A 433 20.83 -14.15 -8.38
CA SER A 433 21.16 -12.77 -8.06
C SER A 433 19.93 -11.93 -7.76
N LEU A 434 18.85 -12.03 -8.55
CA LEU A 434 17.58 -11.31 -8.29
C LEU A 434 17.00 -11.67 -6.93
N LYS A 435 16.98 -12.96 -6.57
CA LYS A 435 16.49 -13.44 -5.26
C LYS A 435 17.35 -12.95 -4.10
N ARG A 436 18.66 -12.80 -4.29
CA ARG A 436 19.55 -12.19 -3.28
C ARG A 436 19.34 -10.70 -3.12
N ILE A 437 18.98 -9.99 -4.19
CA ILE A 437 18.69 -8.55 -4.18
C ILE A 437 17.34 -8.29 -3.50
N PHE A 438 16.33 -9.08 -3.87
CA PHE A 438 14.98 -8.97 -3.32
C PHE A 438 14.37 -10.36 -3.17
N PRO A 439 14.39 -10.95 -1.94
CA PRO A 439 13.96 -12.34 -1.71
C PRO A 439 12.51 -12.65 -2.09
N ALA A 440 11.65 -11.63 -2.16
CA ALA A 440 10.24 -11.79 -2.51
C ALA A 440 9.97 -11.81 -4.03
N VAL A 441 11.00 -11.73 -4.89
CA VAL A 441 10.82 -11.87 -6.33
C VAL A 441 10.54 -13.33 -6.70
N GLU A 442 9.51 -13.55 -7.50
CA GLU A 442 9.19 -14.83 -8.13
C GLU A 442 9.95 -14.90 -9.46
N ALA A 443 11.22 -15.30 -9.41
CA ALA A 443 12.07 -15.37 -10.59
C ALA A 443 12.35 -16.82 -10.98
N GLU A 444 12.31 -17.10 -12.30
CA GLU A 444 12.57 -18.40 -12.90
C GLU A 444 13.63 -18.28 -14.02
N GLY A 445 14.52 -19.26 -14.12
CA GLY A 445 15.57 -19.32 -15.14
C GLY A 445 15.37 -20.52 -16.06
N VAL A 446 15.24 -20.26 -17.37
CA VAL A 446 15.11 -21.29 -18.40
C VAL A 446 16.39 -21.37 -19.21
N VAL A 447 17.03 -22.51 -19.20
CA VAL A 447 18.21 -22.80 -20.03
C VAL A 447 17.72 -23.38 -21.34
N MET A 448 17.72 -22.57 -22.39
CA MET A 448 17.26 -22.97 -23.72
C MET A 448 17.84 -22.04 -24.79
N ALA A 449 18.19 -22.57 -25.95
CA ALA A 449 18.52 -21.80 -27.14
C ALA A 449 17.24 -21.49 -27.92
N ILE A 450 17.13 -20.29 -28.48
CA ILE A 450 16.00 -19.93 -29.36
C ILE A 450 16.29 -20.42 -30.74
N PRO A 451 15.48 -21.33 -31.33
CA PRO A 451 15.63 -21.73 -32.73
C PRO A 451 15.41 -20.53 -33.66
N MET A 452 16.26 -20.37 -34.67
CA MET A 452 16.28 -19.15 -35.49
C MET A 452 16.55 -19.46 -36.99
N PRO A 453 15.91 -18.68 -37.89
CA PRO A 453 16.10 -18.81 -39.32
C PRO A 453 17.54 -18.63 -39.73
N GLY A 454 17.97 -19.35 -40.79
CA GLY A 454 19.32 -19.30 -41.32
C GLY A 454 20.31 -20.23 -40.61
N HIS A 455 19.88 -20.95 -39.61
CA HIS A 455 20.64 -21.98 -38.91
C HIS A 455 20.02 -23.36 -39.19
N PRO A 456 20.33 -24.01 -40.33
CA PRO A 456 19.70 -25.26 -40.76
C PRO A 456 19.82 -26.36 -39.69
N VAL A 457 18.73 -27.05 -39.45
CA VAL A 457 18.63 -28.10 -38.42
C VAL A 457 18.99 -29.43 -39.03
N PRO A 458 20.02 -30.14 -38.55
CA PRO A 458 20.30 -31.51 -39.00
C PRO A 458 19.14 -32.44 -38.72
N PRO A 459 18.84 -33.44 -39.60
CA PRO A 459 17.68 -34.35 -39.38
C PRO A 459 17.67 -35.05 -38.04
N GLN A 460 18.83 -35.32 -37.43
CA GLN A 460 18.95 -35.94 -36.11
C GLN A 460 18.51 -35.02 -34.95
N ALA A 461 18.56 -33.70 -35.18
CA ALA A 461 18.24 -32.69 -34.16
C ALA A 461 16.82 -32.10 -34.34
N GLU A 462 16.08 -32.44 -35.39
CA GLU A 462 14.74 -31.85 -35.67
C GLU A 462 13.75 -32.00 -34.52
N ASN A 463 13.65 -33.18 -33.91
CA ASN A 463 12.74 -33.40 -32.81
C ASN A 463 13.06 -32.54 -31.57
N SER A 464 14.37 -32.37 -31.28
CA SER A 464 14.81 -31.54 -30.16
C SER A 464 14.52 -30.05 -30.40
N VAL A 465 14.78 -29.59 -31.64
CA VAL A 465 14.50 -28.19 -32.01
C VAL A 465 12.99 -27.90 -32.02
N LEU A 466 12.18 -28.84 -32.50
CA LEU A 466 10.72 -28.72 -32.45
C LEU A 466 10.19 -28.70 -31.02
N GLU A 467 10.80 -29.46 -30.10
CA GLU A 467 10.49 -29.42 -28.69
C GLU A 467 10.81 -28.04 -28.07
N ASP A 468 11.99 -27.49 -28.40
CA ASP A 468 12.38 -26.12 -27.98
C ASP A 468 11.42 -25.07 -28.55
N CYS A 469 10.96 -25.20 -29.82
CA CYS A 469 9.95 -24.31 -30.38
C CYS A 469 8.61 -24.37 -29.63
N ARG A 470 8.12 -25.58 -29.29
CA ARG A 470 6.89 -25.77 -28.51
C ARG A 470 7.06 -25.19 -27.11
N ARG A 471 8.18 -25.48 -26.44
CA ARG A 471 8.48 -24.93 -25.14
C ARG A 471 8.51 -23.39 -25.13
N LEU A 472 9.08 -22.78 -26.18
CA LEU A 472 9.04 -21.32 -26.33
C LEU A 472 7.62 -20.80 -26.54
N GLN A 473 6.81 -21.51 -27.32
CA GLN A 473 5.38 -21.18 -27.51
C GLN A 473 4.62 -21.21 -26.16
N ASP A 474 4.82 -22.24 -25.36
CA ASP A 474 4.17 -22.38 -24.06
C ASP A 474 4.62 -21.29 -23.06
N LEU A 475 5.90 -20.97 -23.06
CA LEU A 475 6.43 -19.87 -22.26
C LEU A 475 5.78 -18.54 -22.67
N ILE A 476 5.71 -18.23 -23.96
CA ILE A 476 5.06 -17.00 -24.45
C ILE A 476 3.57 -17.00 -24.09
N ALA A 477 2.89 -18.13 -24.26
CA ALA A 477 1.47 -18.23 -23.92
C ALA A 477 1.19 -17.98 -22.42
N SER A 478 2.07 -18.47 -21.54
CA SER A 478 1.92 -18.35 -20.08
C SER A 478 2.35 -17.01 -19.47
N HIS A 479 2.94 -16.12 -20.27
CA HIS A 479 3.38 -14.80 -19.84
C HIS A 479 2.53 -13.69 -20.48
N ASP A 480 2.49 -12.52 -19.84
CA ASP A 480 1.73 -11.37 -20.31
C ASP A 480 2.58 -10.48 -21.25
N VAL A 481 3.86 -10.41 -20.97
CA VAL A 481 4.82 -9.53 -21.66
C VAL A 481 6.08 -10.31 -22.02
N VAL A 482 6.57 -10.06 -23.24
CA VAL A 482 7.82 -10.65 -23.75
C VAL A 482 8.80 -9.55 -24.15
N PHE A 483 9.97 -9.56 -23.54
CA PHE A 483 11.08 -8.69 -23.90
C PHE A 483 12.05 -9.44 -24.81
N LEU A 484 12.28 -8.92 -26.03
CA LEU A 484 13.21 -9.47 -27.01
C LEU A 484 14.55 -8.74 -26.87
N LEU A 485 15.49 -9.36 -26.18
CA LEU A 485 16.75 -8.74 -25.71
C LEU A 485 18.00 -9.47 -26.25
N THR A 486 17.81 -10.39 -27.19
CA THR A 486 18.89 -11.14 -27.88
C THR A 486 19.66 -10.26 -28.82
N ASP A 487 20.90 -10.67 -29.18
CA ASP A 487 21.86 -9.84 -29.92
C ASP A 487 21.60 -9.82 -31.41
N THR A 488 21.04 -10.91 -31.98
CA THR A 488 20.89 -11.08 -33.43
C THR A 488 19.44 -10.85 -33.86
N ARG A 489 19.29 -10.49 -35.15
CA ARG A 489 17.98 -10.23 -35.74
C ARG A 489 17.17 -11.53 -35.89
N GLU A 490 17.79 -12.59 -36.37
CA GLU A 490 17.16 -13.89 -36.59
C GLU A 490 16.62 -14.53 -35.29
N SER A 491 17.29 -14.34 -34.17
CA SER A 491 16.85 -14.86 -32.88
C SER A 491 15.54 -14.20 -32.36
N ARG A 492 15.16 -13.04 -32.89
CA ARG A 492 13.93 -12.33 -32.57
C ARG A 492 12.74 -12.77 -33.42
N TRP A 493 12.98 -13.51 -34.53
CA TRP A 493 11.93 -13.82 -35.49
C TRP A 493 10.82 -14.71 -34.91
N LEU A 494 11.17 -15.90 -34.43
CA LEU A 494 10.19 -16.84 -33.87
C LEU A 494 9.41 -16.23 -32.70
N PRO A 495 10.06 -15.59 -31.71
CA PRO A 495 9.31 -14.90 -30.65
C PRO A 495 8.38 -13.80 -31.17
N THR A 496 8.74 -13.04 -32.18
CA THR A 496 7.89 -12.01 -32.80
C THR A 496 6.64 -12.62 -33.43
N LEU A 497 6.80 -13.72 -34.18
CA LEU A 497 5.69 -14.46 -34.78
C LEU A 497 4.73 -14.99 -33.70
N LEU A 498 5.27 -15.65 -32.67
CA LEU A 498 4.48 -16.23 -31.58
C LEU A 498 3.73 -15.16 -30.79
N CYS A 499 4.36 -14.02 -30.51
CA CYS A 499 3.70 -12.89 -29.85
C CYS A 499 2.58 -12.28 -30.71
N ALA A 500 2.82 -12.12 -32.01
CA ALA A 500 1.81 -11.61 -32.95
C ALA A 500 0.64 -12.59 -33.07
N ASN A 501 0.91 -13.90 -33.11
CA ASN A 501 -0.15 -14.93 -33.16
C ASN A 501 -1.02 -14.97 -31.89
N SER A 502 -0.40 -14.75 -30.71
CA SER A 502 -1.06 -14.84 -29.41
C SER A 502 -1.44 -13.46 -28.84
N ASN A 503 -1.29 -12.39 -29.61
CA ASN A 503 -1.59 -11.00 -29.24
C ASN A 503 -0.93 -10.58 -27.91
N LYS A 504 0.32 -10.98 -27.66
CA LYS A 504 1.09 -10.66 -26.45
C LYS A 504 1.80 -9.31 -26.58
N ILE A 505 1.94 -8.61 -25.46
CA ILE A 505 2.79 -7.41 -25.42
C ILE A 505 4.23 -7.83 -25.68
N ALA A 506 4.81 -7.33 -26.76
CA ALA A 506 6.20 -7.59 -27.11
C ALA A 506 6.98 -6.28 -27.19
N ILE A 507 8.15 -6.24 -26.55
CA ILE A 507 9.03 -5.08 -26.53
C ILE A 507 10.43 -5.53 -26.95
N THR A 508 10.96 -4.93 -28.04
CA THR A 508 12.31 -5.17 -28.50
C THR A 508 13.23 -4.05 -28.03
N ALA A 509 14.39 -4.41 -27.48
CA ALA A 509 15.51 -3.50 -27.31
C ALA A 509 16.73 -4.04 -28.07
N ALA A 510 17.36 -3.19 -28.86
CA ALA A 510 18.54 -3.51 -29.66
C ALA A 510 19.61 -2.44 -29.51
N LEU A 511 20.88 -2.86 -29.52
CA LEU A 511 22.03 -1.99 -29.31
C LEU A 511 22.95 -2.05 -30.58
N GLY A 512 23.36 -0.87 -31.02
CA GLY A 512 24.53 -0.70 -31.91
C GLY A 512 25.77 -0.33 -31.11
N PHE A 513 26.80 0.19 -31.76
CA PHE A 513 28.04 0.64 -31.09
C PHE A 513 27.73 1.85 -30.15
N ASP A 514 27.08 2.89 -30.66
CA ASP A 514 26.76 4.15 -29.97
C ASP A 514 25.28 4.53 -30.06
N SER A 515 24.45 3.64 -30.59
CA SER A 515 23.03 3.84 -30.82
C SER A 515 22.19 2.70 -30.27
N TYR A 516 20.91 2.98 -30.02
CA TYR A 516 19.95 1.98 -29.58
C TYR A 516 18.59 2.18 -30.23
N VAL A 517 17.83 1.09 -30.28
CA VAL A 517 16.42 1.07 -30.68
C VAL A 517 15.65 0.37 -29.59
N VAL A 518 14.59 1.01 -29.10
CA VAL A 518 13.57 0.39 -28.25
C VAL A 518 12.22 0.58 -28.90
N MET A 519 11.44 -0.49 -29.03
CA MET A 519 10.10 -0.41 -29.61
C MET A 519 9.14 -1.40 -28.97
N ARG A 520 7.89 -1.00 -28.87
CA ARG A 520 6.77 -1.89 -28.61
C ARG A 520 6.17 -2.38 -29.91
N HIS A 521 5.89 -3.67 -30.01
CA HIS A 521 5.20 -4.22 -31.18
C HIS A 521 3.71 -3.89 -31.13
N GLY A 522 3.08 -3.72 -32.29
CA GLY A 522 1.64 -3.60 -32.38
C GLY A 522 0.92 -4.93 -32.12
N ALA A 523 -0.37 -4.85 -31.92
CA ALA A 523 -1.24 -6.02 -31.81
C ALA A 523 -1.12 -6.94 -33.04
N GLY A 524 -1.35 -8.23 -32.86
CA GLY A 524 -1.38 -9.20 -33.96
C GLY A 524 -2.54 -8.93 -34.95
N PRO A 525 -2.52 -9.52 -36.14
CA PRO A 525 -3.61 -9.38 -37.09
C PRO A 525 -4.92 -9.96 -36.53
N LEU A 526 -6.03 -9.27 -36.80
CA LEU A 526 -7.35 -9.72 -36.41
C LEU A 526 -7.65 -11.09 -37.04
N THR A 527 -8.26 -11.98 -36.27
CA THR A 527 -8.78 -13.25 -36.81
C THR A 527 -10.01 -12.94 -37.63
N CYS A 528 -10.01 -13.28 -38.92
CA CYS A 528 -11.28 -13.46 -39.64
C CYS A 528 -12.02 -14.62 -38.97
N SER A 529 -12.97 -14.31 -38.10
CA SER A 529 -13.80 -15.32 -37.44
C SER A 529 -14.80 -15.88 -38.43
N SER A 530 -14.48 -16.99 -39.06
CA SER A 530 -15.46 -17.98 -39.44
C SER A 530 -15.17 -19.19 -38.56
N ASP A 531 -16.15 -19.47 -37.68
CA ASP A 531 -16.31 -20.73 -36.94
C ASP A 531 -15.19 -21.16 -35.95
N VAL A 532 -15.34 -20.82 -34.68
CA VAL A 532 -15.40 -21.80 -33.58
C VAL A 532 -15.69 -21.05 -32.27
N LYS A 533 -16.86 -21.27 -31.71
CA LYS A 533 -17.18 -21.01 -30.30
C LYS A 533 -16.40 -22.01 -29.46
N SER A 534 -15.44 -21.57 -28.66
CA SER A 534 -14.92 -22.33 -27.53
C SER A 534 -15.10 -21.54 -26.24
N GLU A 535 -15.92 -22.13 -25.39
CA GLU A 535 -16.23 -21.71 -24.02
C GLU A 535 -14.98 -21.90 -23.14
N ALA A 536 -14.11 -20.90 -23.02
CA ALA A 536 -13.06 -20.85 -21.97
C ALA A 536 -12.35 -19.49 -21.91
N GLU A 537 -13.04 -18.35 -22.04
CA GLU A 537 -12.41 -17.00 -21.91
C GLU A 537 -13.21 -16.07 -20.97
N ASP A 538 -13.74 -16.57 -19.88
CA ASP A 538 -14.53 -15.77 -18.95
C ASP A 538 -13.95 -15.69 -17.54
N ALA A 539 -12.78 -15.08 -17.36
CA ALA A 539 -12.37 -14.69 -16.01
C ALA A 539 -11.64 -13.35 -15.90
N LEU A 540 -11.13 -12.78 -16.99
CA LEU A 540 -10.44 -11.47 -16.94
C LEU A 540 -11.15 -10.37 -17.73
N SER A 541 -12.15 -10.70 -18.53
CA SER A 541 -12.87 -9.77 -19.42
C SER A 541 -14.02 -9.02 -18.75
N SER A 542 -14.46 -9.39 -17.56
CA SER A 542 -15.66 -8.85 -16.92
C SER A 542 -15.49 -7.52 -16.17
N GLN A 543 -14.30 -6.94 -16.17
CA GLN A 543 -14.06 -5.62 -15.55
C GLN A 543 -13.74 -4.47 -16.51
N ILE A 544 -13.70 -4.74 -17.82
CA ILE A 544 -13.59 -3.68 -18.82
C ILE A 544 -14.92 -3.56 -19.52
N GLY A 545 -15.74 -2.63 -19.03
CA GLY A 545 -17.05 -2.32 -19.58
C GLY A 545 -17.00 -2.00 -21.08
N ASN A 546 -17.98 -2.52 -21.81
CA ASN A 546 -18.46 -2.16 -23.15
C ASN A 546 -17.78 -0.95 -23.81
N LEU A 547 -16.64 -1.17 -24.46
CA LEU A 547 -16.13 -0.28 -25.50
C LEU A 547 -16.46 -0.93 -26.85
N SER A 548 -17.31 -0.24 -27.62
CA SER A 548 -17.66 -0.57 -28.97
C SER A 548 -16.43 -1.05 -29.75
N THR A 549 -16.55 -2.21 -30.43
CA THR A 549 -15.62 -2.69 -31.41
C THR A 549 -15.46 -1.67 -32.53
N ALA A 550 -14.62 -0.67 -32.35
CA ALA A 550 -14.14 0.16 -33.44
C ALA A 550 -13.33 -0.76 -34.34
N HIS A 551 -13.76 -0.92 -35.59
CA HIS A 551 -12.96 -1.53 -36.66
C HIS A 551 -11.62 -0.80 -36.73
N VAL A 552 -10.58 -1.36 -36.12
CA VAL A 552 -9.22 -0.88 -36.31
C VAL A 552 -8.83 -1.23 -37.75
N ASP A 553 -8.69 -0.19 -38.56
CA ASP A 553 -8.19 -0.38 -39.95
C ASP A 553 -6.82 -1.08 -39.86
N GLU A 554 -6.70 -2.25 -40.47
CA GLU A 554 -5.43 -3.02 -40.48
C GLU A 554 -4.25 -2.17 -40.95
N ARG A 555 -4.49 -1.14 -41.77
CA ARG A 555 -3.52 -0.19 -42.26
C ARG A 555 -2.95 0.76 -41.20
N GLN A 556 -3.58 0.87 -40.04
CA GLN A 556 -3.14 1.73 -38.94
C GLN A 556 -2.46 0.97 -37.81
N ARG A 557 -2.39 -0.35 -37.89
CA ARG A 557 -1.74 -1.19 -36.88
C ARG A 557 -0.25 -0.88 -36.79
N LEU A 558 0.26 -0.72 -35.56
CA LEU A 558 1.68 -0.50 -35.34
C LEU A 558 2.50 -1.70 -35.83
N GLY A 559 3.69 -1.43 -36.38
CA GLY A 559 4.60 -2.44 -36.88
C GLY A 559 5.33 -3.20 -35.78
N CYS A 560 5.83 -4.38 -36.11
CA CYS A 560 6.81 -5.12 -35.31
C CYS A 560 8.24 -4.74 -35.71
N TYR A 561 9.22 -5.34 -35.01
CA TYR A 561 10.65 -5.14 -35.33
C TYR A 561 11.00 -5.39 -36.79
N PHE A 562 10.37 -6.38 -37.47
CA PHE A 562 10.61 -6.75 -38.85
C PHE A 562 9.86 -5.90 -39.87
N CYS A 563 8.90 -5.07 -39.48
CA CYS A 563 8.18 -4.20 -40.41
C CYS A 563 9.04 -3.07 -40.99
N ASN A 564 10.10 -2.67 -40.30
CA ASN A 564 11.00 -1.62 -40.75
C ASN A 564 12.11 -2.15 -41.70
N ASP A 565 12.27 -3.47 -41.80
CA ASP A 565 13.25 -4.14 -42.60
C ASP A 565 12.67 -5.51 -42.99
N VAL A 566 12.00 -5.53 -44.12
CA VAL A 566 11.16 -6.64 -44.57
C VAL A 566 11.87 -7.80 -45.27
N VAL A 567 13.21 -7.85 -45.23
CA VAL A 567 13.99 -8.98 -45.79
C VAL A 567 13.94 -10.19 -44.84
N ALA A 568 14.19 -11.38 -45.40
CA ALA A 568 14.24 -12.60 -44.60
C ALA A 568 15.34 -12.51 -43.52
N PRO A 569 15.05 -12.99 -42.30
CA PRO A 569 16.09 -13.13 -41.28
C PRO A 569 17.01 -14.31 -41.64
N ILE A 570 18.25 -14.01 -42.04
CA ILE A 570 19.30 -14.98 -42.34
C ILE A 570 20.35 -14.99 -41.25
N ASP A 571 21.26 -15.98 -41.26
CA ASP A 571 22.37 -16.05 -40.31
C ASP A 571 23.27 -14.81 -40.43
N SER A 572 23.14 -13.91 -39.49
CA SER A 572 23.93 -12.68 -39.42
C SER A 572 25.33 -12.90 -38.83
N THR A 573 25.63 -14.11 -38.33
CA THR A 573 26.90 -14.46 -37.71
C THR A 573 27.85 -15.18 -38.70
N SER A 574 27.35 -15.63 -39.85
CA SER A 574 28.16 -16.27 -40.87
C SER A 574 29.24 -15.32 -41.37
N ASN A 575 30.43 -15.86 -41.55
CA ASN A 575 31.60 -15.13 -42.04
C ASN A 575 32.12 -13.97 -41.19
N ARG A 576 31.68 -13.86 -39.93
CA ARG A 576 32.22 -12.87 -38.98
C ARG A 576 33.54 -13.35 -38.40
N THR A 577 34.48 -12.42 -38.27
CA THR A 577 35.71 -12.63 -37.51
C THR A 577 35.43 -12.68 -36.01
N LEU A 578 36.36 -13.24 -35.21
CA LEU A 578 36.18 -13.40 -33.77
C LEU A 578 35.84 -12.07 -33.03
N ASP A 579 36.43 -10.97 -33.51
CA ASP A 579 36.15 -9.62 -32.96
C ASP A 579 34.75 -9.09 -33.33
N GLN A 580 34.14 -9.59 -34.39
CA GLN A 580 32.79 -9.24 -34.83
C GLN A 580 31.69 -10.16 -34.28
N GLN A 581 32.06 -11.28 -33.65
CA GLN A 581 31.09 -12.21 -33.05
C GLN A 581 30.47 -11.67 -31.76
N CYS A 582 31.11 -10.69 -31.12
CA CYS A 582 30.56 -10.01 -29.93
C CYS A 582 30.02 -8.64 -30.32
N THR A 583 28.83 -8.33 -29.90
CA THR A 583 28.28 -6.96 -30.02
C THR A 583 29.08 -6.03 -29.10
N VAL A 584 29.89 -5.15 -29.72
CA VAL A 584 30.62 -4.10 -28.99
C VAL A 584 29.73 -2.88 -28.88
N THR A 585 29.44 -2.47 -27.65
CA THR A 585 28.58 -1.32 -27.38
C THR A 585 29.19 -0.41 -26.32
N ARG A 586 28.90 0.88 -26.38
CA ARG A 586 29.26 1.82 -25.32
C ARG A 586 28.51 1.42 -24.04
N PRO A 587 29.17 1.37 -22.85
CA PRO A 587 28.57 0.83 -21.62
C PRO A 587 27.27 1.52 -21.18
N GLY A 588 27.08 2.80 -21.50
CA GLY A 588 25.88 3.57 -21.13
C GLY A 588 24.61 3.23 -21.93
N LEU A 589 24.73 2.56 -23.09
CA LEU A 589 23.57 2.29 -23.95
C LEU A 589 22.58 1.29 -23.35
N ALA A 590 23.07 0.20 -22.81
CA ALA A 590 22.19 -0.85 -22.26
C ALA A 590 21.32 -0.35 -21.07
N PRO A 591 21.84 0.39 -20.07
CA PRO A 591 21.03 0.99 -19.04
C PRO A 591 19.93 1.92 -19.59
N ILE A 592 20.25 2.79 -20.54
CA ILE A 592 19.28 3.72 -21.15
C ILE A 592 18.19 2.95 -21.88
N ALA A 593 18.56 2.06 -22.80
CA ALA A 593 17.61 1.27 -23.57
C ALA A 593 16.71 0.39 -22.67
N SER A 594 17.27 -0.19 -21.61
CA SER A 594 16.52 -1.01 -20.66
C SER A 594 15.52 -0.19 -19.84
N ALA A 595 15.91 0.99 -19.40
CA ALA A 595 15.00 1.89 -18.69
C ALA A 595 13.82 2.27 -19.58
N ILE A 596 14.09 2.71 -20.82
CA ILE A 596 13.05 3.07 -21.82
C ILE A 596 12.13 1.88 -22.12
N ALA A 597 12.67 0.66 -22.25
CA ALA A 597 11.87 -0.53 -22.53
C ALA A 597 10.86 -0.83 -21.41
N VAL A 598 11.27 -0.63 -20.15
CA VAL A 598 10.37 -0.82 -19.00
C VAL A 598 9.37 0.33 -18.88
N GLU A 599 9.78 1.57 -19.16
CA GLU A 599 8.85 2.72 -19.21
C GLU A 599 7.76 2.53 -20.27
N LEU A 600 8.09 2.00 -21.47
CA LEU A 600 7.08 1.64 -22.46
C LEU A 600 6.09 0.60 -21.95
N LEU A 601 6.55 -0.43 -21.23
CA LEU A 601 5.67 -1.40 -20.60
C LEU A 601 4.72 -0.73 -19.62
N VAL A 602 5.27 0.08 -18.71
CA VAL A 602 4.46 0.77 -17.69
C VAL A 602 3.44 1.69 -18.36
N GLY A 603 3.84 2.38 -19.44
CA GLY A 603 2.92 3.20 -20.26
C GLY A 603 1.79 2.37 -20.88
N ILE A 604 2.09 1.22 -21.50
CA ILE A 604 1.08 0.33 -22.08
C ILE A 604 0.07 -0.14 -21.03
N LEU A 605 0.54 -0.53 -19.84
CA LEU A 605 -0.31 -1.04 -18.76
C LEU A 605 -1.24 0.02 -18.17
N HIS A 606 -0.91 1.29 -18.32
CA HIS A 606 -1.74 2.41 -17.84
C HIS A 606 -2.52 3.09 -18.97
N HIS A 607 -2.33 2.67 -20.22
CA HIS A 607 -3.09 3.19 -21.34
C HIS A 607 -4.48 2.50 -21.43
N PRO A 608 -5.58 3.25 -21.63
CA PRO A 608 -6.94 2.68 -21.63
C PRO A 608 -7.15 1.52 -22.62
N VAL A 609 -6.50 1.56 -23.80
CA VAL A 609 -6.62 0.50 -24.81
C VAL A 609 -5.39 -0.42 -24.87
N GLY A 610 -4.49 -0.36 -23.90
CA GLY A 610 -3.38 -1.30 -23.72
C GLY A 610 -2.51 -1.48 -24.98
N ILE A 611 -2.36 -2.74 -25.43
CA ILE A 611 -1.55 -3.10 -26.62
C ILE A 611 -2.03 -2.44 -27.93
N HIS A 612 -3.30 -2.05 -27.99
CA HIS A 612 -3.89 -1.38 -29.16
C HIS A 612 -3.68 0.13 -29.15
N ALA A 613 -2.97 0.70 -28.19
CA ALA A 613 -2.67 2.11 -28.10
C ALA A 613 -1.92 2.59 -29.38
N PRO A 614 -2.35 3.71 -29.98
CA PRO A 614 -1.65 4.29 -31.12
C PRO A 614 -0.25 4.73 -30.74
N GLY A 615 0.62 4.88 -31.72
CA GLY A 615 1.94 5.50 -31.50
C GLY A 615 1.79 7.01 -31.34
N GLU A 616 2.41 7.56 -30.32
CA GLU A 616 2.37 9.00 -30.04
C GLU A 616 3.77 9.60 -30.16
N ASN A 617 3.82 10.87 -30.58
CA ASN A 617 5.02 11.69 -30.56
C ASN A 617 4.67 13.11 -30.07
N ALA A 618 5.67 13.94 -29.82
CA ALA A 618 5.48 15.28 -29.29
C ALA A 618 4.62 16.19 -30.17
N THR A 619 4.50 15.87 -31.47
CA THR A 619 3.72 16.67 -32.46
C THR A 619 2.28 16.17 -32.61
N THR A 620 2.00 14.90 -32.30
CA THR A 620 0.67 14.29 -32.39
C THR A 620 -0.12 14.38 -31.06
N CYS A 621 0.52 14.80 -29.99
CA CYS A 621 -0.11 15.00 -28.71
C CYS A 621 -1.05 16.23 -28.79
N SER A 622 -2.26 16.03 -29.32
CA SER A 622 -3.33 17.00 -29.17
C SER A 622 -3.67 17.11 -27.68
N ALA A 623 -4.01 18.32 -27.24
CA ALA A 623 -4.23 18.75 -25.87
C ALA A 623 -5.38 18.05 -25.10
N THR A 624 -5.73 16.83 -25.42
CA THR A 624 -6.61 15.97 -24.64
C THR A 624 -5.81 15.26 -23.53
N GLY A 625 -5.06 16.08 -22.78
CA GLY A 625 -4.19 15.63 -21.73
C GLY A 625 -4.91 14.85 -20.65
N GLU A 626 -4.60 13.58 -20.53
CA GLU A 626 -4.76 12.86 -19.27
C GLU A 626 -4.15 11.46 -19.34
N GLN A 627 -3.00 11.33 -20.00
CA GLN A 627 -2.19 10.13 -19.79
C GLN A 627 -1.28 10.37 -18.58
N PRO A 628 -1.40 9.55 -17.54
CA PRO A 628 -0.68 9.75 -16.28
C PRO A 628 0.84 9.74 -16.44
N LEU A 629 1.35 9.02 -17.43
CA LEU A 629 2.79 8.81 -17.68
C LEU A 629 3.31 9.57 -18.91
N GLY A 630 2.49 10.44 -19.50
CA GLY A 630 2.85 11.18 -20.70
C GLY A 630 2.63 10.38 -22.01
N ILE A 631 3.30 10.78 -23.10
CA ILE A 631 3.14 10.15 -24.42
C ILE A 631 3.60 8.68 -24.40
N LEU A 632 2.95 7.82 -25.21
CA LEU A 632 3.31 6.43 -25.39
C LEU A 632 3.86 6.19 -26.83
N PRO A 633 5.19 6.34 -27.05
CA PRO A 633 5.80 6.17 -28.36
C PRO A 633 5.68 4.75 -28.88
N HIS A 634 5.73 4.58 -30.19
CA HIS A 634 5.89 3.27 -30.81
C HIS A 634 7.34 2.80 -30.78
N GLN A 635 8.25 3.64 -31.29
CA GLN A 635 9.67 3.35 -31.42
C GLN A 635 10.50 4.54 -30.95
N ILE A 636 11.56 4.24 -30.21
CA ILE A 636 12.52 5.22 -29.72
C ILE A 636 13.89 4.84 -30.23
N ARG A 637 14.55 5.74 -30.95
CA ARG A 637 15.93 5.61 -31.36
C ARG A 637 16.79 6.67 -30.71
N GLY A 638 17.93 6.27 -30.19
CA GLY A 638 18.87 7.20 -29.57
C GLY A 638 20.29 6.98 -30.01
N SER A 639 21.08 8.05 -30.00
CA SER A 639 22.52 8.05 -30.30
C SER A 639 23.28 8.75 -29.17
N LEU A 640 24.26 8.06 -28.60
CA LEU A 640 25.17 8.63 -27.61
C LEU A 640 26.26 9.52 -28.24
N SER A 641 26.60 9.31 -29.51
CA SER A 641 27.55 10.18 -30.20
C SER A 641 26.98 11.58 -30.45
N GLN A 642 25.65 11.68 -30.60
CA GLN A 642 24.94 12.92 -30.83
C GLN A 642 24.17 13.41 -29.58
N PHE A 643 24.13 12.62 -28.50
CA PHE A 643 23.31 12.89 -27.28
C PHE A 643 21.86 13.25 -27.60
N ASN A 644 21.29 12.59 -28.63
CA ASN A 644 19.91 12.82 -29.03
C ASN A 644 19.06 11.54 -28.94
N GLN A 645 17.75 11.75 -28.93
CA GLN A 645 16.74 10.72 -28.96
C GLN A 645 15.57 11.19 -29.82
N MET A 646 15.04 10.31 -30.65
CA MET A 646 13.87 10.58 -31.47
C MET A 646 12.80 9.50 -31.29
N THR A 647 11.55 9.90 -31.43
CA THR A 647 10.38 9.02 -31.42
C THR A 647 9.87 8.86 -32.84
N LEU A 648 9.59 7.62 -33.25
CA LEU A 648 9.11 7.28 -34.57
C LEU A 648 7.85 6.42 -34.48
N ILE A 649 6.97 6.56 -35.46
CA ILE A 649 5.79 5.71 -35.63
C ILE A 649 5.96 4.94 -36.92
N GLY A 650 5.93 3.62 -36.83
CA GLY A 650 5.96 2.72 -37.99
C GLY A 650 4.69 1.88 -38.02
N HIS A 651 4.14 1.67 -39.18
CA HIS A 651 2.96 0.83 -39.37
C HIS A 651 3.34 -0.59 -39.80
N SER A 652 2.41 -1.53 -39.59
CA SER A 652 2.62 -2.91 -40.01
C SER A 652 2.71 -2.99 -41.52
N SER A 653 3.68 -3.78 -41.99
CA SER A 653 3.87 -4.07 -43.43
C SER A 653 3.15 -5.35 -43.83
N ASN A 654 2.42 -5.32 -44.95
CA ASN A 654 1.76 -6.52 -45.51
C ASN A 654 2.78 -7.55 -46.01
N SER A 655 4.00 -7.13 -46.28
CA SER A 655 5.12 -7.99 -46.68
C SER A 655 6.09 -8.34 -45.54
N CYS A 656 5.67 -8.07 -44.28
CA CYS A 656 6.49 -8.39 -43.12
C CYS A 656 6.70 -9.89 -42.95
N THR A 657 7.98 -10.32 -42.87
CA THR A 657 8.36 -11.73 -42.72
C THR A 657 8.00 -12.36 -41.35
N ALA A 658 7.49 -11.61 -40.40
CA ALA A 658 7.14 -12.11 -39.06
C ALA A 658 5.67 -11.88 -38.64
N CYS A 659 5.10 -10.69 -38.85
CA CYS A 659 3.79 -10.35 -38.29
C CYS A 659 2.67 -10.09 -39.29
N CYS A 660 2.92 -10.22 -40.61
CA CYS A 660 1.86 -10.01 -41.59
C CYS A 660 0.82 -11.16 -41.55
N SER A 661 -0.38 -10.87 -42.07
CA SER A 661 -1.48 -11.82 -42.08
C SER A 661 -1.15 -13.13 -42.75
N ASN A 662 -0.38 -13.09 -43.86
CA ASN A 662 0.01 -14.30 -44.60
C ASN A 662 0.91 -15.23 -43.76
N VAL A 663 1.90 -14.67 -43.08
CA VAL A 663 2.85 -15.45 -42.25
C VAL A 663 2.12 -16.01 -41.02
N VAL A 664 1.30 -15.22 -40.35
CA VAL A 664 0.55 -15.67 -39.15
C VAL A 664 -0.50 -16.73 -39.55
N SER A 665 -1.19 -16.57 -40.66
CA SER A 665 -2.15 -17.56 -41.18
C SER A 665 -1.49 -18.87 -41.57
N GLU A 666 -0.33 -18.81 -42.21
CA GLU A 666 0.43 -20.02 -42.60
C GLU A 666 0.97 -20.75 -41.36
N TYR A 667 1.41 -20.01 -40.33
CA TYR A 667 1.78 -20.60 -39.04
C TYR A 667 0.56 -21.26 -38.35
N ARG A 668 -0.62 -20.61 -38.35
CA ARG A 668 -1.87 -21.21 -37.78
C ARG A 668 -2.26 -22.49 -38.54
N ARG A 669 -2.06 -22.53 -39.84
CA ARG A 669 -2.43 -23.67 -40.67
C ARG A 669 -1.47 -24.85 -40.51
N ARG A 670 -0.15 -24.63 -40.46
CA ARG A 670 0.90 -25.67 -40.48
C ARG A 670 1.62 -25.87 -39.14
N GLY A 671 1.50 -24.93 -38.24
CA GLY A 671 2.15 -25.01 -36.91
C GLY A 671 3.68 -25.08 -37.02
N MET A 672 4.25 -26.04 -36.30
CA MET A 672 5.71 -26.20 -36.21
C MET A 672 6.38 -26.65 -37.49
N ASP A 673 5.68 -27.27 -38.41
CA ASP A 673 6.23 -27.63 -39.76
C ASP A 673 6.57 -26.37 -40.57
N PHE A 674 5.75 -25.33 -40.45
CA PHE A 674 6.04 -24.03 -41.04
C PHE A 674 7.30 -23.41 -40.40
N VAL A 675 7.39 -23.46 -39.05
CA VAL A 675 8.53 -22.92 -38.31
C VAL A 675 9.82 -23.63 -38.75
N LEU A 676 9.82 -24.95 -38.83
CA LEU A 676 10.99 -25.73 -39.27
C LEU A 676 11.42 -25.39 -40.70
N GLN A 677 10.42 -25.23 -41.60
CA GLN A 677 10.72 -24.80 -42.99
C GLN A 677 11.34 -23.40 -43.03
N ALA A 678 10.84 -22.46 -42.26
CA ALA A 678 11.38 -21.10 -42.18
C ALA A 678 12.79 -21.05 -41.56
N ILE A 679 13.09 -21.95 -40.58
CA ILE A 679 14.41 -22.08 -39.98
C ILE A 679 15.42 -22.60 -41.03
N ASN A 680 15.07 -23.65 -41.75
CA ASN A 680 15.97 -24.30 -42.72
C ASN A 680 16.11 -23.51 -44.03
N HIS A 681 15.03 -22.82 -44.43
CA HIS A 681 14.97 -22.11 -45.71
C HIS A 681 14.32 -20.72 -45.55
N PRO A 682 15.02 -19.73 -44.94
CA PRO A 682 14.43 -18.42 -44.63
C PRO A 682 13.93 -17.65 -45.85
N THR A 683 14.47 -17.86 -47.04
CA THR A 683 13.99 -17.27 -48.32
C THR A 683 12.57 -17.69 -48.67
N TYR A 684 12.05 -18.78 -48.07
CA TYR A 684 10.63 -19.15 -48.16
C TYR A 684 9.70 -18.05 -47.63
N LEU A 685 10.13 -17.31 -46.63
CA LEU A 685 9.33 -16.19 -46.06
C LEU A 685 9.20 -15.04 -47.07
N GLU A 686 10.20 -14.80 -47.93
CA GLU A 686 10.15 -13.77 -48.97
C GLU A 686 9.16 -14.15 -50.07
N ASN A 687 9.14 -15.44 -50.45
CA ASN A 687 8.16 -15.94 -51.40
C ASN A 687 6.72 -15.84 -50.81
N LEU A 688 6.54 -16.24 -49.59
CA LEU A 688 5.24 -16.22 -48.90
C LEU A 688 4.66 -14.80 -48.75
N THR A 689 5.50 -13.81 -48.58
CA THR A 689 5.14 -12.40 -48.41
C THR A 689 5.12 -11.58 -49.68
N GLY A 690 5.46 -12.19 -50.82
CA GLY A 690 5.52 -11.51 -52.12
C GLY A 690 6.76 -10.60 -52.30
N LEU A 691 7.71 -10.63 -51.35
CA LEU A 691 8.94 -9.82 -51.45
C LEU A 691 9.82 -10.19 -52.61
N THR A 692 9.88 -11.47 -52.94
CA THR A 692 10.66 -11.95 -54.10
C THR A 692 10.19 -11.33 -55.42
N GLU A 693 8.87 -11.20 -55.60
CA GLU A 693 8.31 -10.56 -56.80
C GLU A 693 8.52 -9.05 -56.78
N LEU A 694 8.39 -8.42 -55.62
CA LEU A 694 8.66 -6.98 -55.43
C LEU A 694 10.13 -6.65 -55.76
N MET A 695 11.07 -7.45 -55.26
CA MET A 695 12.52 -7.30 -55.56
C MET A 695 12.83 -7.50 -57.04
N LYS A 696 12.19 -8.49 -57.70
CA LYS A 696 12.36 -8.71 -59.16
C LYS A 696 11.83 -7.51 -59.95
N SER A 697 10.68 -6.95 -59.57
CA SER A 697 10.10 -5.80 -60.26
C SER A 697 10.97 -4.53 -60.10
N MET A 698 11.63 -4.37 -58.93
CA MET A 698 12.55 -3.26 -58.71
C MET A 698 13.83 -3.38 -59.52
N ASN A 699 14.39 -4.62 -59.66
CA ASN A 699 15.59 -4.86 -60.46
C ASN A 699 15.32 -4.77 -61.98
N THR A 700 14.07 -4.74 -62.44
CA THR A 700 13.69 -4.49 -63.83
C THR A 700 13.47 -3.02 -64.15
N LEU A 701 13.45 -2.15 -63.14
CA LEU A 701 13.53 -0.72 -63.29
C LEU A 701 15.02 -0.35 -63.38
N ASP A 702 15.64 -0.59 -64.52
CA ASP A 702 16.95 -0.03 -64.86
C ASP A 702 16.83 1.50 -64.78
N VAL A 703 17.34 2.06 -63.73
CA VAL A 703 17.61 3.49 -63.69
C VAL A 703 18.89 3.65 -64.47
N ASP A 704 18.78 4.02 -65.76
CA ASP A 704 19.90 4.51 -66.55
C ASP A 704 20.47 5.72 -65.80
N TRP A 705 21.53 5.50 -65.07
CA TRP A 705 22.44 6.55 -64.69
C TRP A 705 23.24 6.87 -65.93
N ASP A 706 22.85 7.91 -66.66
CA ASP A 706 23.71 8.49 -67.70
C ASP A 706 25.04 8.83 -67.03
N ASP A 707 26.05 8.03 -67.31
CA ASP A 707 27.44 8.36 -67.12
C ASP A 707 27.79 9.54 -68.03
N GLU A 708 27.47 10.77 -67.56
CA GLU A 708 28.18 11.92 -68.08
C GLU A 708 29.65 11.82 -67.65
N SER A 709 30.44 11.16 -68.43
CA SER A 709 31.87 11.23 -68.37
C SER A 709 32.30 12.66 -68.61
N ASP A 710 32.62 13.38 -67.61
CA ASP A 710 33.45 14.58 -67.67
C ASP A 710 34.89 14.19 -68.03
N GLU A 711 35.09 13.98 -69.29
CA GLU A 711 36.42 14.18 -69.93
C GLU A 711 36.65 15.70 -70.02
N ASN A 712 37.33 16.27 -68.99
CA ASN A 712 38.19 17.45 -69.11
C ASN A 712 38.55 18.02 -67.73
N ALA A 713 39.63 17.55 -67.16
CA ALA A 713 40.42 18.34 -66.19
C ALA A 713 41.88 17.73 -66.09
N ASP A 714 42.58 17.56 -67.20
CA ASP A 714 44.03 17.72 -67.22
C ASP A 714 44.24 19.18 -67.68
N ASP A 715 44.67 20.00 -66.78
CA ASP A 715 45.56 21.14 -66.89
C ASP A 715 45.24 22.14 -65.75
N MET A 716 46.09 22.14 -64.76
CA MET A 716 46.77 23.27 -64.08
C MET A 716 47.06 22.98 -62.62
N LEU A 717 48.40 22.70 -62.47
CA LEU A 717 49.15 23.03 -61.24
C LEU A 717 48.69 22.52 -59.89
#